data_8abb3b76b150ebe28b7c150c4e87bda0
#
_entry.id   8abb3b76b150ebe28b7c150c4e87bda0
#
_cell.length_a   1.000
_cell.length_b   1.000
_cell.length_c   1.000
_cell.angle_alpha   90.00
_cell.angle_beta   90.00
_cell.angle_gamma   90.00
#
_symmetry.space_group_name_H-M   'P 1'
#
loop_
_entity.id
_entity.type
_entity.pdbx_description
1 polymer ?
#
loop_
_entity_poly.entity_id
_entity_poly.type
_entity_poly.pdbx_seq_one_letter_code
_entity_poly.pdbx_strand_id
1 'polypeptide(L)'
;MPKLDKSQQAFCDAPAVNIRLLAPAGCGKTLSILHRCCALHRLASSRATRFLVLTFTVAARDELKARLTEDPEFASIRDHVEITTLNAWGFRRIKSQTRNPRLLTNKDNKHFTILNQLAPVWAKHKAVKDAIEKRSSRTKEILEIMDALKALGFDHTRIKSAEEFNAHVQDLIDLELGWRLEELWETLIKIGILTSRPKDGNDPQGFLKRVYTGFYKFWLEATDQLIKSATFTLEDQKYFAFIDERQKGEDADKPLTGVAKYDHVIVDEFQDINPLDLNLVKAIVERHRATVTLVGDDDQAIYEWRGTTPVYILEPERFFASRFKTFTLQTNYRSPANIVTLAQKLIRHNQRRVDKDTQAFQTAEAEIRVEETEDINASLDLAAELVAEHIKPDGSPTRIALIGRKKAQLIPYQVYFASKNVPFCAAEDLQIFLSKTFDQLLELLEIKQRADQRRRPREVAADLLELCNLVKRYRLNNAQKEQLDGHFRRSVFGKICDSIDAVASYRGPLAGPNVGGRTSIEFADAIRSYLDATTVADAITALSCNFEGLAADFGKAEEDIFFKDPPFGQLAEYAQRYGDDYLQFLDDIETAKDHLAHVPPTDDEAPDSNDVQKRPVHLMTALRAKGKEFETVMVLDCVEDMWPMKYAQTLAQFEAERRVFYVAFTRAKKRVVFQTAKRLGKRTAAPSRYLSEIGLL
;
A
#
# COMPACT_ATOMS: atom_id res chain seq x y z
N MET A 1 -23.10 29.22 7.89
CA MET A 1 -22.79 27.80 7.63
C MET A 1 -23.60 27.30 6.45
N PRO A 2 -23.09 26.40 5.63
CA PRO A 2 -23.90 25.82 4.57
C PRO A 2 -25.05 25.01 5.22
N LYS A 3 -26.28 25.35 4.84
CA LYS A 3 -27.47 24.61 5.23
C LYS A 3 -27.39 23.18 4.69
N LEU A 4 -27.68 22.16 5.50
CA LEU A 4 -27.76 20.78 5.03
C LEU A 4 -28.72 20.70 3.82
N ASP A 5 -28.33 19.95 2.80
CA ASP A 5 -29.23 19.66 1.69
C ASP A 5 -30.31 18.65 2.11
N LYS A 6 -31.28 18.44 1.22
CA LYS A 6 -32.43 17.55 1.50
C LYS A 6 -31.97 16.11 1.82
N SER A 7 -30.95 15.61 1.16
CA SER A 7 -30.45 14.24 1.37
C SER A 7 -29.71 14.11 2.71
N GLN A 8 -28.89 15.10 3.05
CA GLN A 8 -28.21 15.20 4.34
C GLN A 8 -29.21 15.36 5.49
N GLN A 9 -30.22 16.23 5.33
CA GLN A 9 -31.28 16.45 6.33
C GLN A 9 -32.10 15.17 6.57
N ALA A 10 -32.50 14.47 5.51
CA ALA A 10 -33.23 13.21 5.62
C ALA A 10 -32.47 12.13 6.39
N PHE A 11 -31.17 12.06 6.19
CA PHE A 11 -30.28 11.18 6.96
C PHE A 11 -30.17 11.61 8.42
N CYS A 12 -29.98 12.90 8.68
CA CYS A 12 -29.82 13.41 10.05
C CYS A 12 -31.12 13.22 10.86
N ASP A 13 -32.28 13.40 10.28
CA ASP A 13 -33.59 13.31 10.95
C ASP A 13 -34.13 11.88 11.06
N ALA A 14 -33.43 10.89 10.51
CA ALA A 14 -33.88 9.51 10.62
C ALA A 14 -33.94 9.04 12.09
N PRO A 15 -34.88 8.14 12.46
CA PRO A 15 -34.97 7.61 13.83
C PRO A 15 -33.69 6.82 14.22
N ALA A 16 -33.56 6.47 15.50
CA ALA A 16 -32.47 5.67 16.05
C ALA A 16 -32.59 4.20 15.61
N VAL A 17 -32.23 3.92 14.36
CA VAL A 17 -32.21 2.59 13.72
C VAL A 17 -30.85 2.34 13.05
N ASN A 18 -30.61 1.11 12.64
CA ASN A 18 -29.44 0.80 11.84
C ASN A 18 -29.53 1.45 10.46
N ILE A 19 -28.48 2.14 10.05
CA ILE A 19 -28.42 2.92 8.82
C ILE A 19 -27.22 2.51 7.97
N ARG A 20 -27.45 2.38 6.66
CA ARG A 20 -26.45 2.42 5.62
C ARG A 20 -26.50 3.77 4.93
N LEU A 21 -25.45 4.56 5.07
CA LEU A 21 -25.27 5.84 4.37
C LEU A 21 -24.29 5.67 3.23
N LEU A 22 -24.79 5.74 2.00
CA LEU A 22 -23.97 5.81 0.79
C LEU A 22 -23.62 7.27 0.53
N ALA A 23 -22.32 7.57 0.64
CA ALA A 23 -21.83 8.93 0.59
C ALA A 23 -20.71 9.07 -0.46
N PRO A 24 -21.06 9.35 -1.73
CA PRO A 24 -20.08 9.57 -2.79
C PRO A 24 -19.02 10.61 -2.43
N ALA A 25 -17.89 10.58 -3.16
CA ALA A 25 -16.82 11.54 -2.95
C ALA A 25 -17.34 12.98 -2.96
N GLY A 26 -16.92 13.79 -1.98
CA GLY A 26 -17.27 15.22 -1.94
C GLY A 26 -18.70 15.57 -1.50
N CYS A 27 -19.50 14.60 -1.04
CA CYS A 27 -20.90 14.84 -0.63
C CYS A 27 -21.06 15.27 0.84
N GLY A 28 -20.03 15.72 1.53
CA GLY A 28 -20.12 16.24 2.89
C GLY A 28 -20.36 15.19 3.97
N LYS A 29 -19.83 13.99 3.79
CA LYS A 29 -19.93 12.83 4.69
C LYS A 29 -19.60 13.18 6.14
N THR A 30 -18.42 13.76 6.40
CA THR A 30 -17.89 14.14 7.71
C THR A 30 -18.85 15.06 8.47
N LEU A 31 -19.38 16.07 7.79
CA LEU A 31 -20.35 17.01 8.35
C LEU A 31 -21.66 16.31 8.71
N SER A 32 -22.17 15.46 7.83
CA SER A 32 -23.42 14.72 8.04
C SER A 32 -23.34 13.78 9.25
N ILE A 33 -22.19 13.17 9.52
CA ILE A 33 -21.95 12.33 10.71
C ILE A 33 -22.16 13.15 12.01
N LEU A 34 -21.56 14.32 12.12
CA LEU A 34 -21.68 15.16 13.32
C LEU A 34 -23.11 15.71 13.52
N HIS A 35 -23.76 16.16 12.45
CA HIS A 35 -25.16 16.58 12.52
C HIS A 35 -26.10 15.43 12.91
N ARG A 36 -25.82 14.20 12.46
CA ARG A 36 -26.56 13.00 12.90
C ARG A 36 -26.42 12.79 14.38
N CYS A 37 -25.21 12.92 14.95
CA CYS A 37 -24.99 12.84 16.40
C CYS A 37 -25.80 13.90 17.15
N CYS A 38 -25.80 15.15 16.66
CA CYS A 38 -26.62 16.22 17.24
C CYS A 38 -28.13 15.93 17.20
N ALA A 39 -28.61 15.41 16.08
CA ALA A 39 -30.03 15.08 15.94
C ALA A 39 -30.45 13.95 16.91
N LEU A 40 -29.65 12.89 16.99
CA LEU A 40 -29.90 11.79 17.93
C LEU A 40 -29.79 12.22 19.39
N HIS A 41 -28.83 13.07 19.73
CA HIS A 41 -28.69 13.61 21.08
C HIS A 41 -29.90 14.43 21.49
N ARG A 42 -30.43 15.27 20.59
CA ARG A 42 -31.68 16.05 20.83
C ARG A 42 -32.92 15.17 21.00
N LEU A 43 -33.03 14.09 20.22
CA LEU A 43 -34.15 13.15 20.33
C LEU A 43 -34.18 12.38 21.66
N ALA A 44 -33.02 12.16 22.27
CA ALA A 44 -32.91 11.41 23.51
C ALA A 44 -33.37 12.17 24.79
N SER A 45 -33.73 13.43 24.67
CA SER A 45 -34.42 14.41 25.58
C SER A 45 -34.11 14.38 27.09
N SER A 46 -33.65 13.29 27.70
CA SER A 46 -33.39 13.18 29.14
C SER A 46 -32.26 12.21 29.51
N ARG A 47 -31.65 11.54 28.57
CA ARG A 47 -30.57 10.57 28.77
C ARG A 47 -29.29 10.99 28.07
N ALA A 48 -28.15 10.96 28.76
CA ALA A 48 -26.84 11.18 28.17
C ALA A 48 -26.55 10.10 27.11
N THR A 49 -26.80 10.41 25.83
CA THR A 49 -26.55 9.50 24.71
C THR A 49 -25.06 9.54 24.37
N ARG A 50 -24.42 8.39 24.24
CA ARG A 50 -23.00 8.28 23.88
C ARG A 50 -22.80 7.68 22.50
N PHE A 51 -21.89 8.29 21.75
CA PHE A 51 -21.54 7.95 20.39
C PHE A 51 -20.11 7.46 20.31
N LEU A 52 -19.90 6.38 19.55
CA LEU A 52 -18.58 5.93 19.13
C LEU A 52 -18.48 6.13 17.61
N VAL A 53 -17.57 7.00 17.17
CA VAL A 53 -17.27 7.21 15.75
C VAL A 53 -15.93 6.57 15.46
N LEU A 54 -15.97 5.50 14.65
CA LEU A 54 -14.81 4.74 14.22
C LEU A 54 -14.39 5.19 12.82
N THR A 55 -13.14 5.59 12.67
CA THR A 55 -12.56 5.99 11.38
C THR A 55 -11.48 5.00 10.94
N PHE A 56 -11.25 4.94 9.64
CA PHE A 56 -10.21 4.09 9.06
C PHE A 56 -8.82 4.71 9.16
N THR A 57 -8.71 6.04 9.00
CA THR A 57 -7.42 6.75 9.00
C THR A 57 -7.31 7.74 10.15
N VAL A 58 -6.06 8.05 10.53
CA VAL A 58 -5.74 9.09 11.52
C VAL A 58 -6.20 10.46 11.02
N ALA A 59 -5.97 10.76 9.75
CA ALA A 59 -6.39 12.03 9.14
C ALA A 59 -7.91 12.27 9.23
N ALA A 60 -8.74 11.26 8.90
CA ALA A 60 -10.19 11.37 9.03
C ALA A 60 -10.63 11.56 10.49
N ARG A 61 -9.96 10.87 11.43
CA ARG A 61 -10.19 11.06 12.87
C ARG A 61 -9.92 12.50 13.28
N ASP A 62 -8.78 13.05 12.87
CA ASP A 62 -8.34 14.37 13.31
C ASP A 62 -9.18 15.47 12.66
N GLU A 63 -9.59 15.33 11.41
CA GLU A 63 -10.56 16.22 10.76
C GLU A 63 -11.90 16.25 11.51
N LEU A 64 -12.45 15.07 11.84
CA LEU A 64 -13.71 14.98 12.61
C LEU A 64 -13.56 15.61 14.00
N LYS A 65 -12.43 15.37 14.69
CA LYS A 65 -12.17 15.96 16.00
C LYS A 65 -12.02 17.47 15.95
N ALA A 66 -11.27 18.00 14.98
CA ALA A 66 -11.12 19.43 14.79
C ALA A 66 -12.49 20.09 14.61
N ARG A 67 -13.32 19.57 13.69
CA ARG A 67 -14.68 20.09 13.48
C ARG A 67 -15.56 20.01 14.73
N LEU A 68 -15.53 18.90 15.46
CA LEU A 68 -16.28 18.71 16.71
C LEU A 68 -15.85 19.73 17.75
N THR A 69 -14.56 20.08 17.82
CA THR A 69 -14.01 20.98 18.85
C THR A 69 -14.14 22.45 18.48
N GLU A 70 -13.90 22.80 17.22
CA GLU A 70 -13.79 24.19 16.76
C GLU A 70 -15.16 24.78 16.42
N ASP A 71 -16.09 23.98 15.91
CA ASP A 71 -17.39 24.48 15.48
C ASP A 71 -18.38 24.57 16.67
N PRO A 72 -18.86 25.78 16.99
CA PRO A 72 -19.82 25.99 18.09
C PRO A 72 -21.12 25.21 17.95
N GLU A 73 -21.50 24.84 16.74
CA GLU A 73 -22.75 24.07 16.47
C GLU A 73 -22.72 22.69 17.14
N PHE A 74 -21.54 22.11 17.32
CA PHE A 74 -21.36 20.78 17.93
C PHE A 74 -21.06 20.83 19.44
N ALA A 75 -21.11 22.01 20.08
CA ALA A 75 -20.78 22.17 21.50
C ALA A 75 -21.59 21.22 22.42
N SER A 76 -22.86 20.99 22.09
CA SER A 76 -23.75 20.14 22.90
C SER A 76 -23.39 18.65 22.90
N ILE A 77 -22.60 18.17 21.93
CA ILE A 77 -22.24 16.77 21.79
C ILE A 77 -20.76 16.47 22.08
N ARG A 78 -19.93 17.47 22.35
CA ARG A 78 -18.47 17.31 22.52
C ARG A 78 -18.09 16.22 23.51
N ASP A 79 -18.73 16.22 24.68
CA ASP A 79 -18.45 15.26 25.76
C ASP A 79 -19.16 13.90 25.54
N HIS A 80 -19.98 13.79 24.52
CA HIS A 80 -20.78 12.62 24.21
C HIS A 80 -20.26 11.80 23.04
N VAL A 81 -19.36 12.36 22.21
CA VAL A 81 -18.84 11.72 21.00
C VAL A 81 -17.37 11.34 21.20
N GLU A 82 -17.10 10.06 21.17
CA GLU A 82 -15.76 9.53 21.10
C GLU A 82 -15.38 9.24 19.63
N ILE A 83 -14.35 9.95 19.11
CA ILE A 83 -13.85 9.76 17.74
C ILE A 83 -12.47 9.09 17.82
N THR A 84 -12.31 7.95 17.15
CA THR A 84 -11.07 7.18 17.22
C THR A 84 -10.91 6.26 16.00
N THR A 85 -9.68 5.79 15.73
CA THR A 85 -9.47 4.72 14.75
C THR A 85 -9.71 3.36 15.41
N LEU A 86 -10.06 2.34 14.59
CA LEU A 86 -10.21 0.95 15.06
C LEU A 86 -8.96 0.46 15.81
N ASN A 87 -7.77 0.73 15.27
CA ASN A 87 -6.50 0.35 15.92
C ASN A 87 -6.31 1.03 17.28
N ALA A 88 -6.52 2.35 17.35
CA ALA A 88 -6.36 3.09 18.60
C ALA A 88 -7.40 2.67 19.66
N TRP A 89 -8.63 2.40 19.24
CA TRP A 89 -9.66 1.86 20.12
C TRP A 89 -9.26 0.50 20.66
N GLY A 90 -8.82 -0.41 19.78
CA GLY A 90 -8.36 -1.75 20.15
C GLY A 90 -7.18 -1.72 21.11
N PHE A 91 -6.18 -0.87 20.85
CA PHE A 91 -5.02 -0.78 21.73
C PHE A 91 -5.35 -0.26 23.14
N ARG A 92 -6.32 0.65 23.27
CA ARG A 92 -6.80 1.07 24.59
C ARG A 92 -7.45 -0.09 25.36
N ARG A 93 -8.16 -1.00 24.65
CA ARG A 93 -8.72 -2.22 25.26
C ARG A 93 -7.62 -3.13 25.77
N ILE A 94 -6.57 -3.35 24.99
CA ILE A 94 -5.40 -4.14 25.43
C ILE A 94 -4.75 -3.51 26.67
N LYS A 95 -4.52 -2.20 26.65
CA LYS A 95 -3.92 -1.48 27.80
C LYS A 95 -4.75 -1.59 29.09
N SER A 96 -6.06 -1.68 28.99
CA SER A 96 -6.93 -1.83 30.17
C SER A 96 -6.88 -3.21 30.83
N GLN A 97 -6.35 -4.22 30.13
CA GLN A 97 -6.37 -5.63 30.55
C GLN A 97 -4.99 -6.24 30.73
N THR A 98 -4.00 -5.70 30.04
CA THR A 98 -2.65 -6.24 30.00
C THR A 98 -1.69 -5.29 30.70
N ARG A 99 -0.95 -5.80 31.68
CA ARG A 99 0.07 -5.01 32.37
C ARG A 99 1.27 -4.80 31.45
N ASN A 100 1.60 -3.53 31.14
CA ASN A 100 2.72 -3.14 30.30
C ASN A 100 2.71 -3.79 28.89
N PRO A 101 1.66 -3.62 28.08
CA PRO A 101 1.62 -4.19 26.74
C PRO A 101 2.69 -3.51 25.86
N ARG A 102 3.47 -4.33 25.15
CA ARG A 102 4.48 -3.89 24.20
C ARG A 102 3.95 -3.97 22.79
N LEU A 103 3.75 -2.83 22.14
CA LEU A 103 3.42 -2.76 20.72
C LEU A 103 4.72 -2.67 19.91
N LEU A 104 4.92 -3.59 18.98
CA LEU A 104 6.06 -3.62 18.06
C LEU A 104 5.70 -2.93 16.75
N THR A 105 6.45 -1.89 16.43
CA THR A 105 6.34 -1.13 15.18
C THR A 105 7.43 -1.54 14.18
N ASN A 106 7.41 -0.99 12.97
CA ASN A 106 8.45 -1.23 11.97
C ASN A 106 9.83 -0.71 12.38
N LYS A 107 9.90 0.27 13.30
CA LYS A 107 11.16 0.82 13.85
C LYS A 107 11.84 -0.15 14.85
N ASP A 108 11.05 -1.03 15.45
CA ASP A 108 11.57 -2.08 16.32
C ASP A 108 12.01 -3.26 15.46
N ASN A 109 13.08 -3.93 15.78
CA ASN A 109 13.48 -5.18 15.12
C ASN A 109 12.42 -6.28 15.37
N LYS A 110 11.13 -5.97 14.99
CA LYS A 110 9.92 -6.70 15.39
C LYS A 110 10.02 -8.17 15.02
N HIS A 111 10.54 -8.48 13.83
CA HIS A 111 10.63 -9.87 13.36
C HIS A 111 11.54 -10.70 14.26
N PHE A 112 12.71 -10.17 14.64
CA PHE A 112 13.66 -10.86 15.51
C PHE A 112 13.13 -10.99 16.94
N THR A 113 12.50 -9.94 17.47
CA THR A 113 11.90 -9.94 18.82
C THR A 113 10.79 -10.98 18.93
N ILE A 114 9.88 -11.01 17.97
CA ILE A 114 8.77 -11.99 17.95
C ILE A 114 9.30 -13.41 17.74
N LEU A 115 10.28 -13.58 16.83
CA LEU A 115 10.89 -14.89 16.61
C LEU A 115 11.44 -15.50 17.90
N ASN A 116 12.16 -14.72 18.69
CA ASN A 116 12.71 -15.19 19.97
C ASN A 116 11.61 -15.54 20.98
N GLN A 117 10.55 -14.75 21.05
CA GLN A 117 9.42 -15.02 21.93
C GLN A 117 8.62 -16.27 21.52
N LEU A 118 8.56 -16.56 20.24
CA LEU A 118 7.89 -17.74 19.69
C LEU A 118 8.79 -18.98 19.65
N ALA A 119 10.06 -18.89 20.08
CA ALA A 119 10.98 -20.03 20.08
C ALA A 119 10.43 -21.30 20.77
N PRO A 120 9.74 -21.22 21.93
CA PRO A 120 9.15 -22.40 22.56
C PRO A 120 8.03 -23.04 21.74
N VAL A 121 7.44 -22.31 20.82
CA VAL A 121 6.35 -22.77 19.96
C VAL A 121 6.88 -23.32 18.65
N TRP A 122 7.60 -22.49 17.84
CA TRP A 122 8.03 -22.92 16.51
C TRP A 122 8.99 -24.12 16.56
N ALA A 123 9.74 -24.30 17.66
CA ALA A 123 10.61 -25.46 17.84
C ALA A 123 9.85 -26.81 17.83
N LYS A 124 8.56 -26.80 18.17
CA LYS A 124 7.69 -27.99 18.16
C LYS A 124 7.06 -28.30 16.80
N HIS A 125 7.03 -27.31 15.91
CA HIS A 125 6.41 -27.41 14.58
C HIS A 125 7.48 -27.59 13.50
N LYS A 126 7.79 -28.85 13.16
CA LYS A 126 8.91 -29.24 12.30
C LYS A 126 8.99 -28.40 11.02
N ALA A 127 7.90 -28.24 10.27
CA ALA A 127 7.91 -27.51 9.00
C ALA A 127 8.28 -26.03 9.17
N VAL A 128 7.77 -25.37 10.21
CA VAL A 128 8.07 -23.98 10.55
C VAL A 128 9.53 -23.85 11.02
N LYS A 129 9.98 -24.77 11.88
CA LYS A 129 11.36 -24.84 12.37
C LYS A 129 12.34 -24.96 11.20
N ASP A 130 12.14 -25.94 10.32
CA ASP A 130 13.00 -26.18 9.15
C ASP A 130 13.04 -24.96 8.22
N ALA A 131 11.91 -24.22 8.07
CA ALA A 131 11.84 -23.02 7.28
C ALA A 131 12.68 -21.87 7.87
N ILE A 132 12.59 -21.65 9.18
CA ILE A 132 13.32 -20.60 9.91
C ILE A 132 14.83 -20.92 9.95
N GLU A 133 15.20 -22.16 10.28
CA GLU A 133 16.61 -22.59 10.35
C GLU A 133 17.30 -22.52 8.99
N LYS A 134 16.61 -22.85 7.90
CA LYS A 134 17.15 -22.69 6.54
C LYS A 134 17.45 -21.23 6.19
N ARG A 135 16.64 -20.29 6.63
CA ARG A 135 16.79 -18.87 6.30
C ARG A 135 16.00 -18.01 7.30
N SER A 136 16.71 -17.31 8.17
CA SER A 136 16.12 -16.46 9.21
C SER A 136 15.23 -15.33 8.64
N SER A 137 15.50 -14.87 7.41
CA SER A 137 14.64 -13.87 6.75
C SER A 137 13.19 -14.34 6.50
N ARG A 138 12.95 -15.65 6.48
CA ARG A 138 11.59 -16.22 6.33
C ARG A 138 10.67 -15.94 7.54
N THR A 139 11.24 -15.47 8.63
CA THR A 139 10.46 -15.03 9.80
C THR A 139 9.54 -13.89 9.45
N LYS A 140 9.95 -12.99 8.55
CA LYS A 140 9.14 -11.88 8.09
C LYS A 140 7.87 -12.41 7.39
N GLU A 141 8.02 -13.28 6.40
CA GLU A 141 6.90 -13.87 5.66
C GLU A 141 5.96 -14.67 6.59
N ILE A 142 6.51 -15.39 7.57
CA ILE A 142 5.70 -16.13 8.55
C ILE A 142 4.83 -15.17 9.38
N LEU A 143 5.39 -14.05 9.86
CA LEU A 143 4.65 -13.08 10.65
C LEU A 143 3.60 -12.33 9.80
N GLU A 144 3.91 -12.03 8.54
CA GLU A 144 2.95 -11.44 7.60
C GLU A 144 1.76 -12.37 7.35
N ILE A 145 2.00 -13.68 7.20
CA ILE A 145 0.92 -14.68 7.08
C ILE A 145 0.11 -14.74 8.37
N MET A 146 0.78 -14.70 9.55
CA MET A 146 0.08 -14.70 10.84
C MET A 146 -0.86 -13.49 10.98
N ASP A 147 -0.41 -12.30 10.61
CA ASP A 147 -1.22 -11.09 10.66
C ASP A 147 -2.32 -11.11 9.60
N ALA A 148 -2.05 -11.66 8.40
CA ALA A 148 -3.06 -11.83 7.35
C ALA A 148 -4.18 -12.80 7.77
N LEU A 149 -3.89 -13.89 8.47
CA LEU A 149 -4.93 -14.78 9.02
C LEU A 149 -5.83 -14.04 10.01
N LYS A 150 -5.26 -13.18 10.88
CA LYS A 150 -6.05 -12.34 11.79
C LYS A 150 -6.93 -11.37 11.00
N ALA A 151 -6.36 -10.67 10.01
CA ALA A 151 -7.09 -9.74 9.15
C ALA A 151 -8.24 -10.40 8.38
N LEU A 152 -8.07 -11.67 7.99
CA LEU A 152 -9.10 -12.51 7.38
C LEU A 152 -10.11 -13.09 8.39
N GLY A 153 -10.07 -12.67 9.64
CA GLY A 153 -11.06 -13.00 10.64
C GLY A 153 -10.95 -14.40 11.23
N PHE A 154 -9.82 -15.12 11.06
CA PHE A 154 -9.61 -16.39 11.73
C PHE A 154 -9.58 -16.18 13.25
N ASP A 155 -10.41 -16.91 13.97
CA ASP A 155 -10.56 -16.80 15.42
C ASP A 155 -9.89 -18.00 16.11
N HIS A 156 -8.71 -17.76 16.72
CA HIS A 156 -7.94 -18.81 17.39
C HIS A 156 -8.66 -19.45 18.57
N THR A 157 -9.71 -18.83 19.11
CA THR A 157 -10.46 -19.36 20.24
C THR A 157 -11.62 -20.26 19.81
N ARG A 158 -12.09 -20.13 18.57
CA ARG A 158 -13.23 -20.88 18.00
C ARG A 158 -12.81 -21.90 16.95
N ILE A 159 -11.90 -21.54 16.05
CA ILE A 159 -11.48 -22.41 14.95
C ILE A 159 -10.35 -23.32 15.43
N LYS A 160 -10.70 -24.48 15.98
CA LYS A 160 -9.75 -25.42 16.59
C LYS A 160 -9.70 -26.79 15.90
N SER A 161 -10.63 -27.08 15.02
CA SER A 161 -10.68 -28.30 14.20
C SER A 161 -10.44 -28.01 12.72
N ALA A 162 -10.08 -29.04 11.95
CA ALA A 162 -9.92 -28.93 10.52
C ALA A 162 -11.26 -28.63 9.81
N GLU A 163 -12.36 -29.11 10.37
CA GLU A 163 -13.71 -28.88 9.87
C GLU A 163 -14.09 -27.39 10.03
N GLU A 164 -13.87 -26.80 11.19
CA GLU A 164 -14.12 -25.38 11.46
C GLU A 164 -13.21 -24.47 10.57
N PHE A 165 -11.94 -24.88 10.39
CA PHE A 165 -11.01 -24.21 9.50
C PHE A 165 -11.51 -24.21 8.04
N ASN A 166 -11.94 -25.38 7.55
CA ASN A 166 -12.46 -25.51 6.19
C ASN A 166 -13.75 -24.70 5.99
N ALA A 167 -14.64 -24.70 6.99
CA ALA A 167 -15.87 -23.89 6.93
C ALA A 167 -15.54 -22.40 6.82
N HIS A 168 -14.62 -21.89 7.62
CA HIS A 168 -14.20 -20.49 7.55
C HIS A 168 -13.51 -20.14 6.21
N VAL A 169 -12.69 -21.05 5.66
CA VAL A 169 -12.10 -20.89 4.33
C VAL A 169 -13.20 -20.79 3.27
N GLN A 170 -14.27 -21.61 3.37
CA GLN A 170 -15.38 -21.55 2.44
C GLN A 170 -16.15 -20.21 2.55
N ASP A 171 -16.39 -19.72 3.78
CA ASP A 171 -17.01 -18.41 4.00
C ASP A 171 -16.21 -17.28 3.33
N LEU A 172 -14.86 -17.34 3.39
CA LEU A 172 -14.00 -16.35 2.72
C LEU A 172 -14.04 -16.49 1.18
N ILE A 173 -14.16 -17.68 0.65
CA ILE A 173 -14.36 -17.91 -0.80
C ILE A 173 -15.70 -17.32 -1.24
N ASP A 174 -16.76 -17.53 -0.49
CA ASP A 174 -18.10 -16.98 -0.75
C ASP A 174 -18.16 -15.45 -0.65
N LEU A 175 -17.17 -14.85 0.05
CA LEU A 175 -16.94 -13.41 0.12
C LEU A 175 -15.98 -12.89 -0.97
N GLU A 176 -15.60 -13.75 -1.92
CA GLU A 176 -14.64 -13.46 -2.99
C GLU A 176 -13.22 -13.11 -2.49
N LEU A 177 -12.88 -13.52 -1.28
CA LEU A 177 -11.55 -13.38 -0.69
C LEU A 177 -10.66 -14.62 -0.88
N GLY A 178 -11.13 -15.61 -1.66
CA GLY A 178 -10.38 -16.84 -1.95
C GLY A 178 -9.01 -16.57 -2.57
N TRP A 179 -8.88 -15.58 -3.44
CA TRP A 179 -7.61 -15.19 -4.04
C TRP A 179 -6.54 -14.79 -2.98
N ARG A 180 -6.98 -14.16 -1.89
CA ARG A 180 -6.08 -13.79 -0.78
C ARG A 180 -5.56 -15.01 -0.03
N LEU A 181 -6.42 -16.01 0.18
CA LEU A 181 -6.01 -17.29 0.73
C LEU A 181 -4.98 -17.99 -0.16
N GLU A 182 -5.24 -17.99 -1.48
CA GLU A 182 -4.32 -18.58 -2.45
C GLU A 182 -2.91 -17.96 -2.36
N GLU A 183 -2.83 -16.65 -2.27
CA GLU A 183 -1.56 -15.92 -2.11
C GLU A 183 -0.82 -16.33 -0.83
N LEU A 184 -1.55 -16.50 0.28
CA LEU A 184 -0.97 -16.98 1.53
C LEU A 184 -0.45 -18.42 1.40
N TRP A 185 -1.22 -19.30 0.75
CA TRP A 185 -0.83 -20.68 0.54
C TRP A 185 0.40 -20.80 -0.38
N GLU A 186 0.45 -20.03 -1.45
CA GLU A 186 1.63 -19.95 -2.32
C GLU A 186 2.87 -19.47 -1.56
N THR A 187 2.71 -18.49 -0.66
CA THR A 187 3.80 -18.02 0.18
C THR A 187 4.29 -19.14 1.12
N LEU A 188 3.40 -19.90 1.76
CA LEU A 188 3.77 -21.03 2.61
C LEU A 188 4.50 -22.14 1.81
N ILE A 189 4.12 -22.37 0.57
CA ILE A 189 4.81 -23.30 -0.33
C ILE A 189 6.21 -22.75 -0.68
N LYS A 190 6.31 -21.51 -1.07
CA LYS A 190 7.57 -20.84 -1.45
C LYS A 190 8.60 -20.86 -0.32
N ILE A 191 8.17 -20.65 0.93
CA ILE A 191 9.06 -20.70 2.09
C ILE A 191 9.30 -22.14 2.59
N GLY A 192 8.64 -23.16 2.00
CA GLY A 192 8.88 -24.57 2.25
C GLY A 192 8.20 -25.12 3.50
N ILE A 193 7.18 -24.44 4.03
CA ILE A 193 6.32 -24.95 5.13
C ILE A 193 5.30 -25.95 4.58
N LEU A 194 4.77 -25.70 3.37
CA LEU A 194 3.88 -26.62 2.66
C LEU A 194 4.57 -27.21 1.45
N THR A 195 4.19 -28.45 1.12
CA THR A 195 4.53 -29.06 -0.17
C THR A 195 3.66 -28.49 -1.28
N SER A 196 4.17 -28.50 -2.52
CA SER A 196 3.40 -28.04 -3.69
C SER A 196 2.04 -28.72 -3.77
N ARG A 197 1.07 -28.03 -4.36
CA ARG A 197 -0.24 -28.62 -4.67
C ARG A 197 -0.07 -29.84 -5.59
N PRO A 198 -0.95 -30.87 -5.45
CA PRO A 198 -1.03 -31.93 -6.45
C PRO A 198 -1.27 -31.31 -7.83
N LYS A 199 -0.53 -31.74 -8.86
CA LYS A 199 -0.62 -31.18 -10.22
C LYS A 199 -2.03 -31.29 -10.83
N ASP A 200 -2.84 -32.21 -10.35
CA ASP A 200 -4.13 -32.56 -10.93
C ASP A 200 -5.34 -31.86 -10.28
N GLY A 201 -5.14 -30.99 -9.30
CA GLY A 201 -6.24 -30.28 -8.62
C GLY A 201 -7.23 -31.19 -7.85
N ASN A 202 -6.97 -32.49 -7.78
CA ASN A 202 -7.93 -33.53 -7.40
C ASN A 202 -8.13 -33.71 -5.88
N ASP A 203 -7.45 -32.94 -5.01
CA ASP A 203 -7.62 -33.06 -3.55
C ASP A 203 -7.58 -31.71 -2.81
N PRO A 204 -8.61 -30.86 -2.98
CA PRO A 204 -8.68 -29.58 -2.26
C PRO A 204 -8.76 -29.76 -0.73
N GLN A 205 -9.52 -30.75 -0.28
CA GLN A 205 -9.69 -31.02 1.15
C GLN A 205 -8.41 -31.55 1.80
N GLY A 206 -7.68 -32.43 1.13
CA GLY A 206 -6.38 -32.88 1.59
C GLY A 206 -5.34 -31.76 1.61
N PHE A 207 -5.41 -30.81 0.68
CA PHE A 207 -4.56 -29.64 0.72
C PHE A 207 -4.86 -28.75 1.94
N LEU A 208 -6.13 -28.40 2.19
CA LEU A 208 -6.53 -27.62 3.36
C LEU A 208 -6.18 -28.32 4.68
N LYS A 209 -6.30 -29.64 4.74
CA LYS A 209 -5.84 -30.43 5.90
C LYS A 209 -4.32 -30.27 6.12
N ARG A 210 -3.51 -30.20 5.06
CA ARG A 210 -2.06 -29.92 5.18
C ARG A 210 -1.79 -28.49 5.65
N VAL A 211 -2.54 -27.49 5.17
CA VAL A 211 -2.45 -26.11 5.65
C VAL A 211 -2.76 -26.06 7.16
N TYR A 212 -3.86 -26.67 7.56
CA TYR A 212 -4.27 -26.73 8.96
C TYR A 212 -3.19 -27.39 9.84
N THR A 213 -2.69 -28.56 9.48
CA THR A 213 -1.70 -29.28 10.28
C THR A 213 -0.29 -28.72 10.21
N GLY A 214 0.12 -28.18 9.04
CA GLY A 214 1.47 -27.70 8.79
C GLY A 214 1.73 -26.27 9.27
N PHE A 215 0.68 -25.43 9.27
CA PHE A 215 0.85 -24.03 9.65
C PHE A 215 -0.20 -23.52 10.65
N TYR A 216 -1.49 -23.79 10.42
CA TYR A 216 -2.55 -23.21 11.26
C TYR A 216 -2.46 -23.62 12.73
N LYS A 217 -2.12 -24.87 13.03
CA LYS A 217 -1.85 -25.31 14.42
C LYS A 217 -0.70 -24.52 15.06
N PHE A 218 0.37 -24.25 14.33
CA PHE A 218 1.43 -23.37 14.82
C PHE A 218 0.88 -21.97 15.11
N TRP A 219 0.07 -21.41 14.20
CA TRP A 219 -0.52 -20.09 14.36
C TRP A 219 -1.39 -19.98 15.61
N LEU A 220 -2.18 -21.01 15.94
CA LEU A 220 -2.96 -21.08 17.21
C LEU A 220 -2.07 -20.93 18.44
N GLU A 221 -1.06 -21.80 18.55
CA GLU A 221 -0.14 -21.79 19.69
C GLU A 221 0.71 -20.52 19.76
N ALA A 222 1.14 -20.00 18.62
CA ALA A 222 1.92 -18.78 18.52
C ALA A 222 1.11 -17.54 18.95
N THR A 223 -0.17 -17.49 18.57
CA THR A 223 -1.08 -16.41 18.98
C THR A 223 -1.27 -16.42 20.51
N ASP A 224 -1.52 -17.58 21.10
CA ASP A 224 -1.61 -17.73 22.56
C ASP A 224 -0.31 -17.31 23.28
N GLN A 225 0.85 -17.62 22.70
CA GLN A 225 2.15 -17.26 23.28
C GLN A 225 2.40 -15.75 23.22
N LEU A 226 2.00 -15.07 22.14
CA LEU A 226 2.12 -13.61 22.03
C LEU A 226 1.25 -12.90 23.08
N ILE A 227 0.04 -13.39 23.33
CA ILE A 227 -0.83 -12.88 24.40
C ILE A 227 -0.13 -13.01 25.76
N LYS A 228 0.40 -14.21 26.07
CA LYS A 228 1.09 -14.49 27.35
C LYS A 228 2.32 -13.59 27.55
N SER A 229 3.02 -13.26 26.47
CA SER A 229 4.21 -12.39 26.52
C SER A 229 3.88 -10.90 26.50
N ALA A 230 2.61 -10.52 26.44
CA ALA A 230 2.12 -9.15 26.33
C ALA A 230 2.78 -8.37 25.15
N THR A 231 3.06 -9.07 24.04
CA THR A 231 3.73 -8.52 22.87
C THR A 231 2.79 -8.56 21.67
N PHE A 232 2.61 -7.42 21.01
CA PHE A 232 1.55 -7.23 20.03
C PHE A 232 2.09 -6.59 18.75
N THR A 233 1.56 -7.02 17.60
CA THR A 233 1.72 -6.38 16.29
C THR A 233 0.64 -5.31 16.10
N LEU A 234 0.68 -4.59 14.97
CA LEU A 234 -0.36 -3.62 14.65
C LEU A 234 -1.74 -4.27 14.45
N GLU A 235 -1.80 -5.46 13.83
CA GLU A 235 -3.06 -6.21 13.67
C GLU A 235 -3.58 -6.77 15.00
N ASP A 236 -2.70 -7.11 15.92
CA ASP A 236 -3.09 -7.59 17.24
C ASP A 236 -3.93 -6.59 18.03
N GLN A 237 -3.79 -5.29 17.77
CA GLN A 237 -4.59 -4.25 18.42
C GLN A 237 -6.09 -4.47 18.21
N LYS A 238 -6.49 -4.75 16.98
CA LYS A 238 -7.89 -5.03 16.63
C LYS A 238 -8.28 -6.44 17.00
N TYR A 239 -7.38 -7.40 16.76
CA TYR A 239 -7.65 -8.81 16.94
C TYR A 239 -7.99 -9.18 18.39
N PHE A 240 -7.17 -8.75 19.34
CA PHE A 240 -7.45 -9.03 20.75
C PHE A 240 -8.61 -8.22 21.32
N ALA A 241 -8.81 -7.01 20.81
CA ALA A 241 -9.99 -6.25 21.15
C ALA A 241 -11.28 -6.95 20.66
N PHE A 242 -11.26 -7.53 19.46
CA PHE A 242 -12.36 -8.35 18.95
C PHE A 242 -12.62 -9.56 19.83
N ILE A 243 -11.60 -10.35 20.16
CA ILE A 243 -11.75 -11.54 21.02
C ILE A 243 -12.33 -11.16 22.37
N ASP A 244 -11.82 -10.09 23.01
CA ASP A 244 -12.31 -9.60 24.29
C ASP A 244 -13.76 -9.13 24.24
N GLU A 245 -14.12 -8.29 23.26
CA GLU A 245 -15.49 -7.78 23.13
C GLU A 245 -16.48 -8.91 22.88
N ARG A 246 -16.12 -9.87 22.02
CA ARG A 246 -16.97 -11.01 21.72
C ARG A 246 -17.17 -11.93 22.95
N GLN A 247 -16.10 -12.31 23.62
CA GLN A 247 -16.19 -13.18 24.81
C GLN A 247 -17.01 -12.54 25.93
N LYS A 248 -16.87 -11.23 26.13
CA LYS A 248 -17.68 -10.50 27.13
C LYS A 248 -19.11 -10.27 26.67
N GLY A 249 -19.36 -10.24 25.35
CA GLY A 249 -20.70 -10.19 24.79
C GLY A 249 -21.49 -11.49 24.96
N GLU A 250 -20.81 -12.63 24.94
CA GLU A 250 -21.40 -13.95 25.20
C GLU A 250 -21.90 -14.11 26.66
N ASP A 251 -21.29 -13.40 27.62
CA ASP A 251 -21.75 -13.31 29.02
C ASP A 251 -22.80 -12.17 29.16
N ALA A 252 -23.93 -12.29 28.44
CA ALA A 252 -24.95 -11.25 28.34
C ALA A 252 -25.53 -10.72 29.69
N ASP A 253 -25.37 -11.47 30.77
CA ASP A 253 -25.82 -11.14 32.15
C ASP A 253 -24.80 -10.29 32.92
N LYS A 254 -23.57 -10.14 32.44
CA LYS A 254 -22.57 -9.30 33.09
C LYS A 254 -22.70 -7.85 32.68
N PRO A 255 -22.96 -6.91 33.61
CA PRO A 255 -23.02 -5.51 33.30
C PRO A 255 -21.69 -5.00 32.71
N LEU A 256 -21.74 -3.99 31.87
CA LEU A 256 -20.57 -3.28 31.34
C LEU A 256 -19.80 -2.62 32.50
N THR A 257 -19.01 -3.39 33.26
CA THR A 257 -18.22 -2.84 34.37
C THR A 257 -16.95 -2.18 33.81
N GLY A 258 -16.77 -0.89 34.13
CA GLY A 258 -15.54 -0.14 33.82
C GLY A 258 -15.46 0.38 32.37
N VAL A 259 -16.53 0.29 31.56
CA VAL A 259 -16.59 0.82 30.20
C VAL A 259 -17.84 1.65 30.00
N ALA A 260 -17.68 2.83 29.40
CA ALA A 260 -18.82 3.64 29.02
C ALA A 260 -19.68 2.89 27.98
N LYS A 261 -20.99 2.82 28.19
CA LYS A 261 -21.91 2.25 27.22
C LYS A 261 -22.08 3.21 26.02
N TYR A 262 -21.95 2.70 24.81
CA TYR A 262 -22.32 3.44 23.61
C TYR A 262 -23.75 3.09 23.22
N ASP A 263 -24.53 4.12 22.85
CA ASP A 263 -25.91 3.95 22.34
C ASP A 263 -25.90 3.87 20.80
N HIS A 264 -24.92 4.51 20.18
CA HIS A 264 -24.73 4.55 18.74
C HIS A 264 -23.28 4.35 18.34
N VAL A 265 -23.05 3.49 17.35
CA VAL A 265 -21.75 3.25 16.72
C VAL A 265 -21.84 3.73 15.27
N ILE A 266 -20.93 4.60 14.87
CA ILE A 266 -20.84 5.11 13.50
C ILE A 266 -19.48 4.67 12.94
N VAL A 267 -19.48 4.03 11.79
CA VAL A 267 -18.25 3.55 11.14
C VAL A 267 -18.10 4.28 9.82
N ASP A 268 -17.07 5.12 9.74
CA ASP A 268 -16.72 5.85 8.51
C ASP A 268 -15.82 5.00 7.61
N GLU A 269 -15.84 5.25 6.30
CA GLU A 269 -15.11 4.49 5.26
C GLU A 269 -15.36 2.97 5.33
N PHE A 270 -16.63 2.57 5.57
CA PHE A 270 -16.98 1.17 5.81
C PHE A 270 -16.64 0.25 4.63
N GLN A 271 -16.52 0.76 3.41
CA GLN A 271 -16.06 -0.01 2.25
C GLN A 271 -14.60 -0.49 2.33
N ASP A 272 -13.81 0.06 3.26
CA ASP A 272 -12.38 -0.25 3.40
C ASP A 272 -12.08 -1.26 4.53
N ILE A 273 -13.10 -1.78 5.20
CA ILE A 273 -12.93 -2.74 6.28
C ILE A 273 -12.63 -4.15 5.77
N ASN A 274 -11.84 -4.89 6.53
CA ASN A 274 -11.56 -6.31 6.31
C ASN A 274 -12.45 -7.19 7.25
N PRO A 275 -12.41 -8.54 7.13
CA PRO A 275 -13.17 -9.44 8.01
C PRO A 275 -12.95 -9.21 9.50
N LEU A 276 -11.72 -8.92 9.93
CA LEU A 276 -11.43 -8.62 11.34
C LEU A 276 -12.10 -7.33 11.80
N ASP A 277 -12.06 -6.28 10.99
CA ASP A 277 -12.68 -4.99 11.28
C ASP A 277 -14.19 -5.15 11.42
N LEU A 278 -14.81 -5.90 10.49
CA LEU A 278 -16.23 -6.24 10.55
C LEU A 278 -16.59 -6.97 11.85
N ASN A 279 -15.80 -8.01 12.20
CA ASN A 279 -16.03 -8.81 13.40
C ASN A 279 -15.90 -7.96 14.66
N LEU A 280 -14.92 -7.07 14.73
CA LEU A 280 -14.75 -6.13 15.84
C LEU A 280 -15.94 -5.17 15.98
N VAL A 281 -16.37 -4.55 14.86
CA VAL A 281 -17.53 -3.66 14.86
C VAL A 281 -18.78 -4.39 15.31
N LYS A 282 -19.03 -5.61 14.82
CA LYS A 282 -20.16 -6.44 15.24
C LYS A 282 -20.12 -6.71 16.74
N ALA A 283 -18.96 -7.16 17.26
CA ALA A 283 -18.79 -7.45 18.69
C ALA A 283 -19.07 -6.22 19.58
N ILE A 284 -18.62 -5.02 19.15
CA ILE A 284 -18.92 -3.76 19.84
C ILE A 284 -20.43 -3.48 19.82
N VAL A 285 -21.07 -3.54 18.64
CA VAL A 285 -22.50 -3.25 18.48
C VAL A 285 -23.35 -4.20 19.33
N GLU A 286 -23.07 -5.49 19.28
CA GLU A 286 -23.79 -6.53 20.04
C GLU A 286 -23.63 -6.34 21.55
N ARG A 287 -22.41 -6.18 22.03
CA ARG A 287 -22.13 -6.00 23.45
C ARG A 287 -22.76 -4.75 24.04
N HIS A 288 -22.72 -3.64 23.31
CA HIS A 288 -23.29 -2.38 23.77
C HIS A 288 -24.81 -2.27 23.48
N ARG A 289 -25.38 -3.20 22.70
CA ARG A 289 -26.75 -3.14 22.17
C ARG A 289 -27.00 -1.80 21.48
N ALA A 290 -26.00 -1.35 20.72
CA ALA A 290 -26.01 -0.06 20.07
C ALA A 290 -26.69 -0.15 18.67
N THR A 291 -27.26 0.94 18.19
CA THR A 291 -27.55 1.05 16.78
C THR A 291 -26.26 1.33 16.01
N VAL A 292 -26.18 0.87 14.76
CA VAL A 292 -24.99 1.07 13.92
C VAL A 292 -25.35 1.91 12.68
N THR A 293 -24.48 2.87 12.38
CA THR A 293 -24.51 3.62 11.13
C THR A 293 -23.23 3.32 10.34
N LEU A 294 -23.40 2.68 9.19
CA LEU A 294 -22.31 2.35 8.25
C LEU A 294 -22.26 3.44 7.19
N VAL A 295 -21.14 4.15 7.13
CA VAL A 295 -20.94 5.27 6.21
C VAL A 295 -19.83 4.92 5.23
N GLY A 296 -20.08 5.07 3.92
CA GLY A 296 -19.07 4.76 2.93
C GLY A 296 -19.52 4.96 1.50
N ASP A 297 -18.64 4.63 0.58
CA ASP A 297 -18.86 4.67 -0.85
C ASP A 297 -18.27 3.43 -1.52
N ASP A 298 -19.12 2.53 -1.99
CA ASP A 298 -18.72 1.30 -2.68
C ASP A 298 -17.89 1.58 -3.94
N ASP A 299 -18.10 2.73 -4.61
CA ASP A 299 -17.32 3.16 -5.76
C ASP A 299 -15.88 3.61 -5.39
N GLN A 300 -15.59 3.77 -4.10
CA GLN A 300 -14.25 4.09 -3.57
C GLN A 300 -13.59 2.93 -2.82
N ALA A 301 -14.09 1.68 -2.95
CA ALA A 301 -13.45 0.49 -2.41
C ALA A 301 -12.19 0.14 -3.25
N ILE A 302 -11.01 0.56 -2.79
CA ILE A 302 -9.74 0.40 -3.51
C ILE A 302 -8.66 -0.35 -2.72
N TYR A 303 -8.99 -0.86 -1.53
CA TYR A 303 -8.07 -1.61 -0.68
C TYR A 303 -8.35 -3.13 -0.67
N GLU A 304 -8.96 -3.67 -1.74
CA GLU A 304 -9.25 -5.11 -1.86
C GLU A 304 -8.01 -5.97 -1.61
N TRP A 305 -6.86 -5.54 -2.06
CA TRP A 305 -5.57 -6.21 -1.79
C TRP A 305 -5.24 -6.42 -0.30
N ARG A 306 -5.88 -5.67 0.61
CA ARG A 306 -5.81 -5.88 2.07
C ARG A 306 -6.83 -6.91 2.58
N GLY A 307 -7.58 -7.56 1.70
CA GLY A 307 -8.67 -8.45 2.06
C GLY A 307 -9.95 -7.69 2.41
N THR A 308 -10.13 -6.44 1.93
CA THR A 308 -11.40 -5.74 2.00
C THR A 308 -12.31 -6.19 0.86
N THR A 309 -13.61 -6.01 1.02
CA THR A 309 -14.59 -6.29 -0.04
C THR A 309 -15.73 -5.30 0.03
N PRO A 310 -16.23 -4.78 -1.11
CA PRO A 310 -17.39 -3.91 -1.13
C PRO A 310 -18.67 -4.63 -0.67
N VAL A 311 -18.70 -5.95 -0.60
CA VAL A 311 -19.87 -6.74 -0.16
C VAL A 311 -20.37 -6.29 1.21
N TYR A 312 -19.48 -5.89 2.11
CA TYR A 312 -19.88 -5.49 3.46
C TYR A 312 -20.78 -4.25 3.48
N ILE A 313 -20.53 -3.26 2.62
CA ILE A 313 -21.37 -2.08 2.51
C ILE A 313 -22.56 -2.31 1.55
N LEU A 314 -22.41 -3.21 0.57
CA LEU A 314 -23.48 -3.53 -0.37
C LEU A 314 -24.59 -4.36 0.28
N GLU A 315 -24.23 -5.32 1.15
CA GLU A 315 -25.14 -6.30 1.75
C GLU A 315 -24.99 -6.36 3.29
N PRO A 316 -25.15 -5.23 4.02
CA PRO A 316 -24.87 -5.23 5.47
C PRO A 316 -25.80 -6.14 6.26
N GLU A 317 -27.03 -6.36 5.81
CA GLU A 317 -28.01 -7.26 6.44
C GLU A 317 -27.49 -8.72 6.55
N ARG A 318 -26.67 -9.15 5.60
CA ARG A 318 -26.05 -10.47 5.60
C ARG A 318 -25.14 -10.68 6.83
N PHE A 319 -24.55 -9.61 7.34
CA PHE A 319 -23.51 -9.67 8.38
C PHE A 319 -24.01 -9.29 9.77
N PHE A 320 -24.97 -8.37 9.87
CA PHE A 320 -25.46 -7.85 11.16
C PHE A 320 -26.77 -8.48 11.62
N ALA A 321 -27.33 -9.43 10.86
CA ALA A 321 -28.62 -10.06 11.18
C ALA A 321 -29.75 -9.07 11.53
N SER A 322 -29.71 -7.88 10.94
CA SER A 322 -30.65 -6.79 11.18
C SER A 322 -30.90 -5.99 9.91
N ARG A 323 -32.06 -5.32 9.85
CA ARG A 323 -32.41 -4.49 8.70
C ARG A 323 -31.72 -3.14 8.78
N PHE A 324 -31.31 -2.61 7.63
CA PHE A 324 -30.73 -1.29 7.49
C PHE A 324 -31.64 -0.36 6.69
N LYS A 325 -31.82 0.86 7.18
CA LYS A 325 -32.41 1.92 6.38
C LYS A 325 -31.31 2.58 5.56
N THR A 326 -31.47 2.57 4.23
CA THR A 326 -30.48 3.13 3.32
C THR A 326 -30.77 4.60 3.03
N PHE A 327 -29.73 5.42 3.09
CA PHE A 327 -29.73 6.81 2.61
C PHE A 327 -28.57 7.00 1.63
N THR A 328 -28.73 7.90 0.67
CA THR A 328 -27.69 8.28 -0.28
C THR A 328 -27.57 9.80 -0.29
N LEU A 329 -26.34 10.30 -0.08
CA LEU A 329 -26.02 11.71 -0.27
C LEU A 329 -25.92 11.99 -1.77
N GLN A 330 -26.64 13.01 -2.24
CA GLN A 330 -26.79 13.26 -3.68
C GLN A 330 -25.96 14.45 -4.18
N THR A 331 -25.59 15.40 -3.31
CA THR A 331 -24.93 16.63 -3.73
C THR A 331 -23.42 16.56 -3.54
N ASN A 332 -22.65 16.62 -4.63
CA ASN A 332 -21.20 16.72 -4.61
C ASN A 332 -20.78 18.20 -4.53
N TYR A 333 -20.17 18.59 -3.41
CA TYR A 333 -19.70 19.95 -3.15
C TYR A 333 -18.24 20.19 -3.59
N ARG A 334 -17.50 19.10 -3.88
CA ARG A 334 -16.07 19.13 -4.20
C ARG A 334 -15.80 19.46 -5.65
N SER A 335 -16.42 18.70 -6.55
CA SER A 335 -16.00 18.64 -7.95
C SER A 335 -16.99 19.37 -8.86
N PRO A 336 -16.49 20.04 -9.90
CA PRO A 336 -17.30 20.59 -10.99
C PRO A 336 -18.17 19.57 -11.72
N ALA A 337 -19.22 20.05 -12.39
CA ALA A 337 -20.25 19.19 -12.98
C ALA A 337 -19.70 18.20 -14.02
N ASN A 338 -18.77 18.61 -14.85
CA ASN A 338 -18.16 17.74 -15.87
C ASN A 338 -17.30 16.63 -15.26
N ILE A 339 -16.54 16.89 -14.19
CA ILE A 339 -15.81 15.82 -13.45
C ILE A 339 -16.79 14.80 -12.85
N VAL A 340 -17.87 15.26 -12.23
CA VAL A 340 -18.91 14.37 -11.67
C VAL A 340 -19.53 13.52 -12.77
N THR A 341 -19.80 14.11 -13.94
CA THR A 341 -20.35 13.41 -15.09
C THR A 341 -19.41 12.34 -15.62
N LEU A 342 -18.10 12.65 -15.77
CA LEU A 342 -17.10 11.64 -16.17
C LEU A 342 -16.98 10.52 -15.15
N ALA A 343 -16.98 10.86 -13.86
CA ALA A 343 -16.92 9.88 -12.78
C ALA A 343 -18.11 8.92 -12.81
N GLN A 344 -19.32 9.43 -13.03
CA GLN A 344 -20.51 8.62 -13.19
C GLN A 344 -20.48 7.75 -14.45
N LYS A 345 -20.03 8.30 -15.59
CA LYS A 345 -19.87 7.52 -16.83
C LYS A 345 -18.95 6.33 -16.59
N LEU A 346 -17.78 6.56 -16.00
CA LEU A 346 -16.80 5.51 -15.71
C LEU A 346 -17.40 4.42 -14.83
N ILE A 347 -17.92 4.81 -13.68
CA ILE A 347 -18.28 3.84 -12.63
C ILE A 347 -19.54 3.03 -12.96
N ARG A 348 -20.40 3.52 -13.86
CA ARG A 348 -21.56 2.78 -14.38
C ARG A 348 -21.21 1.51 -15.14
N HIS A 349 -19.98 1.35 -15.60
CA HIS A 349 -19.47 0.11 -16.17
C HIS A 349 -19.23 -1.01 -15.14
N ASN A 350 -19.23 -0.67 -13.84
CA ASN A 350 -19.17 -1.66 -12.77
C ASN A 350 -20.57 -2.21 -12.51
N GLN A 351 -20.69 -3.55 -12.42
CA GLN A 351 -21.95 -4.23 -12.16
C GLN A 351 -22.26 -4.33 -10.66
N ARG A 352 -21.21 -4.52 -9.84
CA ARG A 352 -21.33 -4.69 -8.37
C ARG A 352 -21.19 -3.35 -7.67
N ARG A 353 -22.28 -2.59 -7.69
CA ARG A 353 -22.38 -1.28 -7.04
C ARG A 353 -23.85 -0.92 -6.75
N VAL A 354 -24.04 0.05 -5.88
CA VAL A 354 -25.33 0.72 -5.74
C VAL A 354 -25.39 1.90 -6.70
N ASP A 355 -26.44 2.00 -7.47
CA ASP A 355 -26.61 3.17 -8.34
C ASP A 355 -26.91 4.42 -7.50
N LYS A 356 -26.14 5.49 -7.77
CA LYS A 356 -26.17 6.74 -7.02
C LYS A 356 -26.31 7.89 -8.02
N ASP A 357 -27.40 8.64 -7.91
CA ASP A 357 -27.60 9.85 -8.71
C ASP A 357 -26.92 11.05 -7.99
N THR A 358 -25.66 11.26 -8.28
CA THR A 358 -24.87 12.33 -7.67
C THR A 358 -24.88 13.56 -8.58
N GLN A 359 -25.26 14.71 -8.03
CA GLN A 359 -25.31 15.99 -8.73
C GLN A 359 -24.24 16.93 -8.20
N ALA A 360 -23.57 17.66 -9.08
CA ALA A 360 -22.61 18.66 -8.66
C ALA A 360 -23.32 19.89 -8.10
N PHE A 361 -22.82 20.40 -6.99
CA PHE A 361 -23.24 21.70 -6.45
C PHE A 361 -22.65 22.85 -7.27
N GLN A 362 -21.42 22.68 -7.74
CA GLN A 362 -20.70 23.68 -8.53
C GLN A 362 -21.19 23.67 -9.98
N THR A 363 -21.55 24.82 -10.52
CA THR A 363 -21.93 25.01 -11.91
C THR A 363 -20.75 25.29 -12.83
N ALA A 364 -19.61 25.68 -12.26
CA ALA A 364 -18.38 25.87 -13.02
C ALA A 364 -17.89 24.55 -13.61
N GLU A 365 -17.30 24.59 -14.79
CA GLU A 365 -16.67 23.43 -15.43
C GLU A 365 -15.18 23.39 -15.12
N ALA A 366 -14.67 22.18 -14.91
CA ALA A 366 -13.23 21.94 -14.84
C ALA A 366 -12.63 21.91 -16.25
N GLU A 367 -11.39 22.27 -16.35
CA GLU A 367 -10.60 22.00 -17.54
C GLU A 367 -10.22 20.52 -17.60
N ILE A 368 -10.58 19.84 -18.69
CA ILE A 368 -10.30 18.42 -18.91
C ILE A 368 -9.50 18.30 -20.18
N ARG A 369 -8.28 17.74 -20.09
CA ARG A 369 -7.38 17.51 -21.21
C ARG A 369 -6.98 16.05 -21.29
N VAL A 370 -6.80 15.55 -22.51
CA VAL A 370 -6.08 14.31 -22.80
C VAL A 370 -4.83 14.72 -23.58
N GLU A 371 -3.67 14.47 -23.01
CA GLU A 371 -2.38 14.87 -23.60
C GLU A 371 -1.59 13.61 -23.96
N GLU A 372 -1.29 13.44 -25.24
CA GLU A 372 -0.50 12.32 -25.74
C GLU A 372 0.97 12.73 -25.81
N THR A 373 1.82 12.01 -25.11
CA THR A 373 3.28 12.19 -25.14
C THR A 373 3.96 11.05 -25.89
N GLU A 374 5.13 11.30 -26.44
CA GLU A 374 5.88 10.27 -27.17
C GLU A 374 6.40 9.19 -26.20
N ASP A 375 6.95 9.63 -25.07
CA ASP A 375 7.59 8.79 -24.04
C ASP A 375 7.62 9.51 -22.68
N ILE A 376 8.32 8.92 -21.70
CA ILE A 376 8.46 9.47 -20.35
C ILE A 376 9.12 10.85 -20.35
N ASN A 377 10.09 11.11 -21.23
CA ASN A 377 10.79 12.39 -21.25
C ASN A 377 9.86 13.53 -21.71
N ALA A 378 9.03 13.30 -22.74
CA ALA A 378 8.00 14.24 -23.15
C ALA A 378 6.93 14.43 -22.05
N SER A 379 6.63 13.37 -21.27
CA SER A 379 5.70 13.46 -20.14
C SER A 379 6.27 14.29 -18.97
N LEU A 380 7.58 14.21 -18.73
CA LEU A 380 8.27 15.04 -17.73
C LEU A 380 8.22 16.52 -18.11
N ASP A 381 8.45 16.84 -19.39
CA ASP A 381 8.42 18.21 -19.89
C ASP A 381 6.99 18.79 -19.80
N LEU A 382 5.96 18.04 -20.18
CA LEU A 382 4.55 18.39 -19.96
C LEU A 382 4.23 18.63 -18.48
N ALA A 383 4.70 17.76 -17.60
CA ALA A 383 4.50 17.93 -16.17
C ALA A 383 5.18 19.18 -15.62
N ALA A 384 6.38 19.52 -16.12
CA ALA A 384 7.09 20.73 -15.73
C ALA A 384 6.34 22.00 -16.17
N GLU A 385 5.79 22.01 -17.37
CA GLU A 385 4.95 23.12 -17.87
C GLU A 385 3.72 23.33 -16.98
N LEU A 386 3.00 22.25 -16.67
CA LEU A 386 1.85 22.30 -15.77
C LEU A 386 2.22 22.77 -14.36
N VAL A 387 3.36 22.32 -13.83
CA VAL A 387 3.84 22.72 -12.52
C VAL A 387 4.21 24.20 -12.49
N ALA A 388 4.84 24.72 -13.55
CA ALA A 388 5.20 26.14 -13.65
C ALA A 388 3.98 27.07 -13.52
N GLU A 389 2.82 26.66 -14.02
CA GLU A 389 1.56 27.41 -13.84
C GLU A 389 1.07 27.48 -12.39
N HIS A 390 1.55 26.57 -11.52
CA HIS A 390 1.15 26.46 -10.10
C HIS A 390 2.13 27.14 -9.14
N ILE A 391 3.31 27.52 -9.63
CA ILE A 391 4.31 28.28 -8.86
C ILE A 391 4.02 29.76 -9.05
N LYS A 392 3.27 30.33 -8.11
CA LYS A 392 2.93 31.77 -8.16
C LYS A 392 4.10 32.63 -7.70
N PRO A 393 4.25 33.83 -8.28
CA PRO A 393 5.31 34.77 -7.89
C PRO A 393 5.23 35.27 -6.43
N ASP A 394 4.03 35.24 -5.83
CA ASP A 394 3.75 35.64 -4.46
C ASP A 394 3.99 34.54 -3.41
N GLY A 395 4.45 33.34 -3.87
CA GLY A 395 4.71 32.20 -3.01
C GLY A 395 3.46 31.50 -2.45
N SER A 396 2.25 31.91 -2.87
CA SER A 396 1.02 31.19 -2.47
C SER A 396 0.85 29.95 -3.35
N PRO A 397 0.97 28.70 -2.84
CA PRO A 397 0.92 27.53 -3.68
C PRO A 397 -0.52 27.14 -4.05
N THR A 398 -0.78 26.98 -5.32
CA THR A 398 -1.85 26.11 -5.79
C THR A 398 -1.28 24.71 -5.92
N ARG A 399 -2.02 23.70 -5.45
CA ARG A 399 -1.52 22.33 -5.37
C ARG A 399 -1.87 21.53 -6.62
N ILE A 400 -0.85 20.93 -7.22
CA ILE A 400 -0.98 19.95 -8.30
C ILE A 400 -0.55 18.57 -7.80
N ALA A 401 -1.32 17.53 -8.14
CA ALA A 401 -0.93 16.15 -7.90
C ALA A 401 -0.62 15.42 -9.22
N LEU A 402 0.51 14.75 -9.27
CA LEU A 402 0.85 13.78 -10.29
C LEU A 402 0.54 12.40 -9.71
N ILE A 403 -0.44 11.73 -10.29
CA ILE A 403 -0.97 10.49 -9.75
C ILE A 403 -0.63 9.33 -10.67
N GLY A 404 0.25 8.44 -10.21
CA GLY A 404 0.58 7.19 -10.87
C GLY A 404 -0.22 6.01 -10.35
N ARG A 405 -0.26 4.91 -11.11
CA ARG A 405 -0.80 3.63 -10.66
C ARG A 405 0.23 2.85 -9.85
N LYS A 406 1.50 2.95 -10.23
CA LYS A 406 2.66 2.31 -9.60
C LYS A 406 3.62 3.35 -9.04
N LYS A 407 4.30 3.04 -7.95
CA LYS A 407 5.35 3.89 -7.37
C LYS A 407 6.50 4.13 -8.36
N ALA A 408 6.90 3.10 -9.11
CA ALA A 408 7.98 3.18 -10.08
C ALA A 408 7.77 4.29 -11.13
N GLN A 409 6.52 4.59 -11.51
CA GLN A 409 6.21 5.69 -12.44
C GLN A 409 6.63 7.05 -11.92
N LEU A 410 6.67 7.23 -10.60
CA LEU A 410 6.95 8.52 -9.96
C LEU A 410 8.44 8.79 -9.79
N ILE A 411 9.30 7.77 -9.96
CA ILE A 411 10.75 7.89 -9.79
C ILE A 411 11.35 8.91 -10.76
N PRO A 412 11.09 8.86 -12.07
CA PRO A 412 11.63 9.85 -13.00
C PRO A 412 11.21 11.28 -12.66
N TYR A 413 9.97 11.48 -12.21
CA TYR A 413 9.48 12.82 -11.81
C TYR A 413 10.19 13.34 -10.56
N GLN A 414 10.52 12.46 -9.59
CA GLN A 414 11.28 12.86 -8.40
C GLN A 414 12.67 13.37 -8.79
N VAL A 415 13.39 12.60 -9.62
CA VAL A 415 14.73 13.01 -10.12
C VAL A 415 14.63 14.32 -10.90
N TYR A 416 13.70 14.38 -11.83
CA TYR A 416 13.54 15.53 -12.71
C TYR A 416 13.22 16.83 -11.94
N PHE A 417 12.26 16.78 -11.03
CA PHE A 417 11.91 17.96 -10.25
C PHE A 417 13.00 18.37 -9.26
N ALA A 418 13.71 17.38 -8.68
CA ALA A 418 14.84 17.66 -7.82
C ALA A 418 15.98 18.35 -8.59
N SER A 419 16.35 17.86 -9.78
CA SER A 419 17.39 18.46 -10.63
C SER A 419 17.03 19.88 -11.11
N LYS A 420 15.73 20.21 -11.14
CA LYS A 420 15.23 21.56 -11.48
C LYS A 420 14.93 22.42 -10.25
N ASN A 421 15.28 21.96 -9.04
CA ASN A 421 14.98 22.64 -7.79
C ASN A 421 13.49 22.97 -7.60
N VAL A 422 12.60 22.16 -8.15
CA VAL A 422 11.16 22.31 -7.96
C VAL A 422 10.75 21.66 -6.64
N PRO A 423 10.16 22.40 -5.68
CA PRO A 423 9.73 21.82 -4.41
C PRO A 423 8.57 20.84 -4.61
N PHE A 424 8.71 19.61 -4.15
CA PHE A 424 7.65 18.60 -4.19
C PHE A 424 7.52 17.83 -2.86
N CYS A 425 6.38 17.18 -2.68
CA CYS A 425 6.14 16.19 -1.64
C CYS A 425 6.02 14.83 -2.30
N ALA A 426 6.69 13.83 -1.74
CA ALA A 426 6.52 12.44 -2.13
C ALA A 426 6.09 11.62 -0.91
N ALA A 427 5.30 10.57 -1.12
CA ALA A 427 4.97 9.66 -0.04
C ALA A 427 6.25 8.99 0.50
N GLU A 428 6.31 8.68 1.80
CA GLU A 428 7.49 8.09 2.44
C GLU A 428 7.95 6.81 1.74
N ASP A 429 7.03 6.01 1.26
CA ASP A 429 7.28 4.78 0.52
C ASP A 429 7.85 4.99 -0.90
N LEU A 430 7.92 6.24 -1.39
CA LEU A 430 8.58 6.60 -2.64
C LEU A 430 10.06 6.96 -2.46
N GLN A 431 10.58 6.96 -1.24
CA GLN A 431 11.99 7.30 -0.95
C GLN A 431 12.96 6.16 -1.28
N ILE A 432 12.77 5.54 -2.44
CA ILE A 432 13.64 4.44 -2.92
C ILE A 432 15.10 4.90 -3.07
N PHE A 433 15.32 6.19 -3.38
CA PHE A 433 16.63 6.82 -3.49
C PHE A 433 17.43 6.83 -2.19
N LEU A 434 16.77 6.71 -1.03
CA LEU A 434 17.42 6.63 0.28
C LEU A 434 17.74 5.19 0.69
N SER A 435 17.47 4.21 -0.16
CA SER A 435 17.74 2.80 0.11
C SER A 435 19.20 2.46 -0.18
N LYS A 436 19.79 1.59 0.66
CA LYS A 436 21.13 1.03 0.40
C LYS A 436 21.24 0.32 -0.95
N THR A 437 20.15 -0.22 -1.46
CA THR A 437 20.11 -0.88 -2.76
C THR A 437 20.26 0.12 -3.89
N PHE A 438 19.69 1.33 -3.73
CA PHE A 438 19.88 2.40 -4.70
C PHE A 438 21.31 2.94 -4.66
N ASP A 439 21.92 3.07 -3.47
CA ASP A 439 23.35 3.44 -3.35
C ASP A 439 24.25 2.46 -4.10
N GLN A 440 23.92 1.18 -4.09
CA GLN A 440 24.67 0.16 -4.84
C GLN A 440 24.47 0.27 -6.36
N LEU A 441 23.28 0.67 -6.82
CA LEU A 441 23.08 0.98 -8.23
C LEU A 441 23.99 2.13 -8.66
N LEU A 442 24.05 3.19 -7.87
CA LEU A 442 24.91 4.35 -8.16
C LEU A 442 26.38 3.97 -8.16
N GLU A 443 26.84 3.21 -7.17
CA GLU A 443 28.21 2.71 -7.09
C GLU A 443 28.59 1.90 -8.35
N LEU A 444 27.67 1.07 -8.87
CA LEU A 444 27.90 0.35 -10.12
C LEU A 444 28.05 1.30 -11.32
N LEU A 445 27.21 2.34 -11.42
CA LEU A 445 27.32 3.34 -12.49
C LEU A 445 28.61 4.16 -12.39
N GLU A 446 29.06 4.48 -11.17
CA GLU A 446 30.38 5.08 -10.94
C GLU A 446 31.52 4.14 -11.36
N ILE A 447 31.44 2.84 -11.03
CA ILE A 447 32.40 1.84 -11.50
C ILE A 447 32.45 1.80 -13.04
N LYS A 448 31.29 1.86 -13.69
CA LYS A 448 31.17 1.92 -15.15
C LYS A 448 31.86 3.17 -15.72
N GLN A 449 31.56 4.32 -15.15
CA GLN A 449 32.12 5.61 -15.58
C GLN A 449 33.66 5.65 -15.51
N ARG A 450 34.25 4.96 -14.53
CA ARG A 450 35.71 4.86 -14.36
C ARG A 450 36.35 3.59 -14.94
N ALA A 451 35.59 2.74 -15.63
CA ALA A 451 36.07 1.41 -16.07
C ALA A 451 37.26 1.45 -17.05
N ASP A 452 37.33 2.47 -17.91
CA ASP A 452 38.41 2.70 -18.87
C ASP A 452 39.55 3.56 -18.32
N GLN A 453 39.44 4.02 -17.09
CA GLN A 453 40.50 4.80 -16.45
C GLN A 453 41.59 3.88 -15.91
N ARG A 454 42.86 4.27 -16.12
CA ARG A 454 44.00 3.55 -15.57
C ARG A 454 44.15 3.85 -14.09
N ARG A 455 44.01 2.80 -13.27
CA ARG A 455 44.00 2.90 -11.81
C ARG A 455 44.97 1.88 -11.18
N ARG A 456 45.18 1.98 -9.87
CA ARG A 456 46.01 1.04 -9.13
C ARG A 456 45.37 -0.36 -9.14
N PRO A 457 46.14 -1.45 -9.30
CA PRO A 457 45.61 -2.82 -9.32
C PRO A 457 44.70 -3.14 -8.13
N ARG A 458 44.98 -2.60 -6.96
CA ARG A 458 44.13 -2.79 -5.75
C ARG A 458 42.74 -2.17 -5.88
N GLU A 459 42.65 -1.03 -6.52
CA GLU A 459 41.35 -0.33 -6.75
C GLU A 459 40.55 -1.06 -7.80
N VAL A 460 41.18 -1.51 -8.89
CA VAL A 460 40.55 -2.32 -9.93
C VAL A 460 40.05 -3.65 -9.36
N ALA A 461 40.83 -4.30 -8.49
CA ALA A 461 40.41 -5.52 -7.81
C ALA A 461 39.19 -5.33 -6.92
N ALA A 462 39.08 -4.19 -6.21
CA ALA A 462 37.93 -3.86 -5.37
C ALA A 462 36.68 -3.66 -6.22
N ASP A 463 36.75 -2.91 -7.32
CA ASP A 463 35.64 -2.68 -8.24
C ASP A 463 35.13 -4.00 -8.88
N LEU A 464 36.06 -4.89 -9.33
CA LEU A 464 35.69 -6.20 -9.85
C LEU A 464 35.02 -7.09 -8.78
N LEU A 465 35.49 -7.01 -7.54
CA LEU A 465 34.88 -7.75 -6.44
C LEU A 465 33.45 -7.32 -6.19
N GLU A 466 33.16 -6.01 -6.24
CA GLU A 466 31.81 -5.50 -6.05
C GLU A 466 30.89 -5.87 -7.23
N LEU A 467 31.36 -5.77 -8.46
CA LEU A 467 30.64 -6.27 -9.63
C LEU A 467 30.28 -7.76 -9.45
N CYS A 468 31.23 -8.62 -9.09
CA CYS A 468 30.98 -10.04 -8.86
C CYS A 468 29.98 -10.29 -7.70
N ASN A 469 30.01 -9.47 -6.64
CA ASN A 469 29.13 -9.61 -5.50
C ASN A 469 27.67 -9.35 -5.87
N LEU A 470 27.38 -8.48 -6.83
CA LEU A 470 26.04 -8.04 -7.22
C LEU A 470 25.45 -8.77 -8.45
N VAL A 471 26.30 -9.37 -9.29
CA VAL A 471 25.86 -10.26 -10.39
C VAL A 471 25.13 -11.48 -9.84
N LYS A 472 25.58 -12.00 -8.70
CA LYS A 472 25.04 -13.21 -8.11
C LYS A 472 23.75 -12.93 -7.32
N ARG A 473 22.75 -13.79 -7.48
CA ARG A 473 21.47 -13.71 -6.75
C ARG A 473 21.62 -13.72 -5.22
N TYR A 474 22.60 -14.47 -4.72
CA TYR A 474 22.97 -14.48 -3.32
C TYR A 474 24.39 -13.91 -3.17
N ARG A 475 24.53 -12.91 -2.31
CA ARG A 475 25.81 -12.24 -2.09
C ARG A 475 26.89 -13.20 -1.69
N LEU A 476 28.12 -12.86 -2.05
CA LEU A 476 29.31 -13.58 -1.64
C LEU A 476 29.49 -13.51 -0.12
N ASN A 477 29.82 -14.64 0.50
CA ASN A 477 30.24 -14.66 1.91
C ASN A 477 31.65 -14.13 2.07
N ASN A 478 32.07 -13.84 3.30
CA ASN A 478 33.37 -13.24 3.58
C ASN A 478 34.55 -14.11 3.05
N ALA A 479 34.49 -15.43 3.20
CA ALA A 479 35.53 -16.33 2.70
C ALA A 479 35.63 -16.31 1.17
N GLN A 480 34.48 -16.24 0.46
CA GLN A 480 34.45 -16.11 -1.01
C GLN A 480 35.03 -14.77 -1.46
N LYS A 481 34.69 -13.68 -0.75
CA LYS A 481 35.24 -12.34 -1.04
C LYS A 481 36.75 -12.30 -0.86
N GLU A 482 37.26 -12.86 0.22
CA GLU A 482 38.71 -12.93 0.48
C GLU A 482 39.47 -13.74 -0.59
N GLN A 483 38.89 -14.87 -1.02
CA GLN A 483 39.53 -15.70 -2.08
C GLN A 483 39.53 -14.96 -3.43
N LEU A 484 38.44 -14.29 -3.79
CA LEU A 484 38.35 -13.48 -5.01
C LEU A 484 39.30 -12.28 -4.97
N ASP A 485 39.32 -11.53 -3.87
CA ASP A 485 40.21 -10.39 -3.68
C ASP A 485 41.68 -10.82 -3.81
N GLY A 486 42.07 -11.96 -3.19
CA GLY A 486 43.40 -12.53 -3.32
C GLY A 486 43.75 -12.96 -4.75
N HIS A 487 42.76 -13.41 -5.55
CA HIS A 487 42.97 -13.74 -6.96
C HIS A 487 43.10 -12.47 -7.80
N PHE A 488 42.20 -11.50 -7.63
CA PHE A 488 42.23 -10.27 -8.42
C PHE A 488 43.49 -9.44 -8.20
N ARG A 489 43.95 -9.28 -6.96
CA ARG A 489 45.19 -8.55 -6.67
C ARG A 489 46.42 -9.07 -7.42
N ARG A 490 46.39 -10.33 -7.86
CA ARG A 490 47.48 -10.95 -8.63
C ARG A 490 47.25 -10.94 -10.13
N SER A 491 46.01 -10.73 -10.59
CA SER A 491 45.62 -10.98 -11.98
C SER A 491 45.07 -9.75 -12.71
N VAL A 492 44.91 -8.59 -12.02
CA VAL A 492 44.35 -7.40 -12.63
C VAL A 492 45.41 -6.42 -13.13
N PHE A 493 45.10 -5.69 -14.20
CA PHE A 493 45.98 -4.76 -14.86
C PHE A 493 45.29 -3.44 -15.16
N GLY A 494 45.74 -2.35 -14.57
CA GLY A 494 45.48 -0.97 -14.94
C GLY A 494 44.05 -0.48 -15.14
N LYS A 495 43.24 -1.18 -15.92
CA LYS A 495 41.83 -0.84 -16.22
C LYS A 495 40.91 -2.02 -15.88
N ILE A 496 39.64 -1.73 -15.55
CA ILE A 496 38.62 -2.76 -15.29
C ILE A 496 38.35 -3.55 -16.58
N CYS A 497 38.15 -2.86 -17.71
CA CYS A 497 37.86 -3.50 -18.99
C CYS A 497 38.97 -4.49 -19.42
N ASP A 498 40.24 -4.16 -19.17
CA ASP A 498 41.42 -5.03 -19.48
C ASP A 498 41.54 -6.20 -18.50
N SER A 499 40.82 -6.20 -17.40
CA SER A 499 40.95 -7.14 -16.29
C SER A 499 39.80 -8.15 -16.16
N ILE A 500 38.81 -8.14 -17.07
CA ILE A 500 37.64 -9.03 -17.01
C ILE A 500 38.04 -10.51 -17.11
N ASP A 501 39.10 -10.83 -17.83
CA ASP A 501 39.65 -12.19 -17.94
C ASP A 501 40.13 -12.77 -16.60
N ALA A 502 40.44 -11.91 -15.63
CA ALA A 502 40.71 -12.34 -14.26
C ALA A 502 39.46 -12.96 -13.60
N VAL A 503 38.28 -12.50 -13.94
CA VAL A 503 36.99 -13.09 -13.48
C VAL A 503 36.78 -14.44 -14.17
N ALA A 504 36.91 -14.49 -15.50
CA ALA A 504 36.72 -15.71 -16.30
C ALA A 504 37.68 -16.84 -15.93
N SER A 505 38.91 -16.50 -15.57
CA SER A 505 39.96 -17.44 -15.19
C SER A 505 39.88 -17.96 -13.74
N TYR A 506 39.02 -17.38 -12.91
CA TYR A 506 38.86 -17.81 -11.52
C TYR A 506 38.32 -19.25 -11.42
N ARG A 507 38.98 -20.11 -10.65
CA ARG A 507 38.63 -21.53 -10.47
C ARG A 507 38.04 -21.86 -9.10
N GLY A 508 37.81 -20.88 -8.25
CA GLY A 508 37.17 -21.07 -6.95
C GLY A 508 35.63 -21.13 -7.02
N PRO A 509 34.95 -21.45 -5.91
CA PRO A 509 33.52 -21.58 -5.86
C PRO A 509 32.83 -20.21 -5.89
N LEU A 510 32.48 -19.73 -7.06
CA LEU A 510 31.55 -18.60 -7.23
C LEU A 510 30.08 -19.03 -7.05
N ALA A 511 29.80 -20.32 -7.28
CA ALA A 511 28.47 -20.91 -7.14
C ALA A 511 28.19 -21.32 -5.68
N GLY A 512 27.05 -20.89 -5.13
CA GLY A 512 26.52 -21.46 -3.88
C GLY A 512 25.91 -22.85 -4.13
N PRO A 513 25.83 -23.70 -3.11
CA PRO A 513 25.50 -25.13 -3.27
C PRO A 513 24.07 -25.43 -3.74
N ASN A 514 23.17 -24.47 -3.89
CA ASN A 514 21.73 -24.76 -4.04
C ASN A 514 20.98 -24.07 -5.18
N VAL A 515 21.64 -23.38 -6.12
CA VAL A 515 20.94 -22.80 -7.27
C VAL A 515 21.87 -22.87 -8.46
N GLY A 516 21.41 -23.35 -9.61
CA GLY A 516 22.16 -23.52 -10.85
C GLY A 516 23.18 -22.43 -11.04
N GLY A 517 24.43 -22.69 -10.58
CA GLY A 517 25.41 -21.67 -10.35
C GLY A 517 25.96 -21.18 -11.67
N ARG A 518 25.95 -19.86 -11.88
CA ARG A 518 26.71 -19.26 -12.97
C ARG A 518 28.18 -19.63 -12.83
N THR A 519 28.81 -19.98 -13.92
CA THR A 519 30.24 -20.21 -14.01
C THR A 519 31.01 -18.89 -13.96
N SER A 520 32.30 -18.93 -13.71
CA SER A 520 33.17 -17.74 -13.78
C SER A 520 33.11 -17.05 -15.15
N ILE A 521 32.92 -17.82 -16.22
CA ILE A 521 32.73 -17.31 -17.58
C ILE A 521 31.43 -16.51 -17.68
N GLU A 522 30.31 -17.07 -17.21
CA GLU A 522 29.01 -16.37 -17.21
C GLU A 522 29.02 -15.10 -16.36
N PHE A 523 29.79 -15.07 -15.26
CA PHE A 523 30.01 -13.82 -14.51
C PHE A 523 30.82 -12.81 -15.32
N ALA A 524 31.89 -13.23 -15.97
CA ALA A 524 32.66 -12.35 -16.82
C ALA A 524 31.85 -11.78 -17.98
N ASP A 525 31.00 -12.61 -18.62
CA ASP A 525 30.15 -12.21 -19.72
C ASP A 525 29.07 -11.22 -19.26
N ALA A 526 28.47 -11.41 -18.09
CA ALA A 526 27.52 -10.48 -17.50
C ALA A 526 28.17 -9.12 -17.19
N ILE A 527 29.36 -9.12 -16.63
CA ILE A 527 30.13 -7.89 -16.34
C ILE A 527 30.55 -7.22 -17.65
N ARG A 528 31.02 -7.98 -18.65
CA ARG A 528 31.43 -7.45 -19.96
C ARG A 528 30.23 -6.77 -20.64
N SER A 529 29.07 -7.44 -20.71
CA SER A 529 27.84 -6.88 -21.25
C SER A 529 27.43 -5.55 -20.58
N TYR A 530 27.65 -5.43 -19.29
CA TYR A 530 27.41 -4.19 -18.55
C TYR A 530 28.47 -3.10 -18.89
N LEU A 531 29.75 -3.47 -18.90
CA LEU A 531 30.83 -2.54 -19.18
C LEU A 531 30.85 -2.07 -20.65
N ASP A 532 30.33 -2.86 -21.58
CA ASP A 532 30.21 -2.52 -23.00
C ASP A 532 29.01 -1.60 -23.31
N ALA A 533 28.12 -1.38 -22.35
CA ALA A 533 27.01 -0.46 -22.52
C ALA A 533 27.50 0.94 -22.89
N THR A 534 26.93 1.56 -23.94
CA THR A 534 27.39 2.86 -24.41
C THR A 534 26.70 4.01 -23.72
N THR A 535 25.42 3.84 -23.40
CA THR A 535 24.60 4.89 -22.75
C THR A 535 24.28 4.54 -21.31
N VAL A 536 23.92 5.54 -20.52
CA VAL A 536 23.43 5.35 -19.14
C VAL A 536 22.21 4.42 -19.13
N ALA A 537 21.29 4.60 -20.07
CA ALA A 537 20.09 3.77 -20.22
C ALA A 537 20.43 2.30 -20.52
N ASP A 538 21.41 2.04 -21.40
CA ASP A 538 21.87 0.68 -21.71
C ASP A 538 22.53 0.03 -20.48
N ALA A 539 23.34 0.78 -19.72
CA ALA A 539 23.96 0.32 -18.50
C ALA A 539 22.93 -0.09 -17.45
N ILE A 540 21.91 0.74 -17.19
CA ILE A 540 20.82 0.42 -16.25
C ILE A 540 20.04 -0.82 -16.74
N THR A 541 19.81 -0.94 -18.05
CA THR A 541 19.14 -2.10 -18.65
C THR A 541 19.98 -3.36 -18.46
N ALA A 542 21.29 -3.28 -18.68
CA ALA A 542 22.21 -4.40 -18.46
C ALA A 542 22.27 -4.84 -17.00
N LEU A 543 22.24 -3.90 -16.05
CA LEU A 543 22.12 -4.20 -14.61
C LEU A 543 20.83 -4.96 -14.31
N SER A 544 19.70 -4.51 -14.83
CA SER A 544 18.41 -5.19 -14.65
C SER A 544 18.42 -6.63 -15.15
N CYS A 545 19.06 -6.90 -16.29
CA CYS A 545 19.07 -8.22 -16.94
C CYS A 545 20.11 -9.17 -16.33
N ASN A 546 21.27 -8.66 -15.91
CA ASN A 546 22.44 -9.49 -15.60
C ASN A 546 22.81 -9.52 -14.11
N PHE A 547 22.36 -8.55 -13.32
CA PHE A 547 22.71 -8.42 -11.90
C PHE A 547 21.58 -8.91 -10.99
N GLU A 548 21.38 -10.23 -10.96
CA GLU A 548 20.29 -10.87 -10.21
C GLU A 548 20.28 -10.52 -8.70
N GLY A 549 21.45 -10.30 -8.11
CA GLY A 549 21.58 -9.93 -6.70
C GLY A 549 21.04 -8.54 -6.42
N LEU A 550 21.36 -7.58 -7.28
CA LEU A 550 20.86 -6.23 -7.20
C LEU A 550 19.32 -6.19 -7.41
N ALA A 551 18.85 -6.86 -8.46
CA ALA A 551 17.41 -6.96 -8.74
C ALA A 551 16.62 -7.62 -7.60
N ALA A 552 17.18 -8.69 -7.00
CA ALA A 552 16.57 -9.37 -5.86
C ALA A 552 16.54 -8.50 -4.59
N ASP A 553 17.52 -7.63 -4.40
CA ASP A 553 17.55 -6.72 -3.25
C ASP A 553 16.58 -5.54 -3.42
N PHE A 554 16.39 -5.03 -4.63
CA PHE A 554 15.29 -4.10 -4.93
C PHE A 554 13.93 -4.73 -4.64
N GLY A 555 13.69 -5.96 -5.05
CA GLY A 555 12.44 -6.67 -4.75
C GLY A 555 12.20 -6.96 -3.27
N LYS A 556 13.23 -6.89 -2.42
CA LYS A 556 13.12 -7.04 -0.96
C LYS A 556 12.93 -5.71 -0.23
N ALA A 557 13.50 -4.63 -0.77
CA ALA A 557 13.38 -3.29 -0.20
C ALA A 557 11.95 -2.74 -0.33
N GLU A 558 11.22 -3.22 -1.33
CA GLU A 558 9.83 -2.87 -1.57
C GLU A 558 8.92 -3.87 -0.85
N GLU A 559 8.51 -3.54 0.36
CA GLU A 559 7.57 -4.32 1.20
C GLU A 559 6.16 -4.39 0.63
N ASP A 560 5.92 -3.84 -0.56
CA ASP A 560 4.60 -3.71 -1.15
C ASP A 560 4.38 -4.77 -2.24
N ILE A 561 3.39 -5.62 -2.02
CA ILE A 561 2.97 -6.72 -2.90
C ILE A 561 2.70 -6.25 -4.34
N PHE A 562 2.42 -4.96 -4.54
CA PHE A 562 2.19 -4.34 -5.85
C PHE A 562 3.46 -4.02 -6.64
N PHE A 563 4.65 -4.18 -6.07
CA PHE A 563 5.92 -3.85 -6.71
C PHE A 563 6.69 -5.09 -7.15
N LYS A 564 6.12 -5.88 -8.03
CA LYS A 564 6.87 -6.99 -8.66
C LYS A 564 7.87 -6.52 -9.71
N ASP A 565 7.75 -5.28 -10.20
CA ASP A 565 8.66 -4.72 -11.21
C ASP A 565 9.69 -3.81 -10.54
N PRO A 566 10.99 -4.17 -10.55
CA PRO A 566 12.04 -3.26 -10.10
C PRO A 566 11.98 -1.94 -10.88
N PRO A 567 12.39 -0.81 -10.27
CA PRO A 567 12.28 0.53 -10.89
C PRO A 567 13.23 0.74 -12.08
N PHE A 568 14.01 -0.26 -12.45
CA PHE A 568 15.00 -0.19 -13.52
C PHE A 568 14.45 0.27 -14.86
N GLY A 569 13.27 -0.22 -15.26
CA GLY A 569 12.67 0.10 -16.56
C GLY A 569 12.41 1.61 -16.69
N GLN A 570 11.73 2.19 -15.72
CA GLN A 570 11.41 3.62 -15.70
C GLN A 570 12.66 4.49 -15.57
N LEU A 571 13.62 4.05 -14.77
CA LEU A 571 14.89 4.76 -14.61
C LEU A 571 15.75 4.70 -15.89
N ALA A 572 15.76 3.57 -16.58
CA ALA A 572 16.46 3.42 -17.86
C ALA A 572 15.83 4.31 -18.95
N GLU A 573 14.50 4.41 -19.00
CA GLU A 573 13.81 5.30 -19.93
C GLU A 573 14.15 6.77 -19.64
N TYR A 574 14.09 7.18 -18.38
CA TYR A 574 14.50 8.51 -17.97
C TYR A 574 15.94 8.81 -18.35
N ALA A 575 16.84 7.85 -18.15
CA ALA A 575 18.27 7.98 -18.43
C ALA A 575 18.59 8.17 -19.92
N GLN A 576 17.66 7.88 -20.84
CA GLN A 576 17.87 8.13 -22.28
C GLN A 576 18.20 9.60 -22.60
N ARG A 577 17.71 10.55 -21.81
CA ARG A 577 17.98 11.98 -21.98
C ARG A 577 19.43 12.38 -21.73
N TYR A 578 20.19 11.54 -21.04
CA TYR A 578 21.59 11.80 -20.71
C TYR A 578 22.58 11.20 -21.74
N GLY A 579 22.11 10.28 -22.61
CA GLY A 579 23.00 9.60 -23.55
C GLY A 579 24.13 8.88 -22.83
N ASP A 580 25.38 9.31 -23.09
CA ASP A 580 26.61 8.80 -22.47
C ASP A 580 27.15 9.69 -21.32
N ASP A 581 26.40 10.74 -20.95
CA ASP A 581 26.79 11.63 -19.84
C ASP A 581 26.45 11.04 -18.47
N TYR A 582 27.25 10.10 -18.03
CA TYR A 582 27.16 9.46 -16.69
C TYR A 582 27.36 10.46 -15.55
N LEU A 583 28.18 11.50 -15.74
CA LEU A 583 28.47 12.49 -14.70
C LEU A 583 27.23 13.31 -14.38
N GLN A 584 26.58 13.85 -15.42
CA GLN A 584 25.36 14.64 -15.21
C GLN A 584 24.23 13.79 -14.63
N PHE A 585 24.08 12.54 -15.08
CA PHE A 585 23.08 11.65 -14.52
C PHE A 585 23.31 11.38 -13.01
N LEU A 586 24.55 11.09 -12.62
CA LEU A 586 24.90 10.83 -11.21
C LEU A 586 24.70 12.07 -10.34
N ASP A 587 25.08 13.26 -10.84
CA ASP A 587 24.90 14.54 -10.13
C ASP A 587 23.41 14.87 -9.91
N ASP A 588 22.58 14.68 -10.93
CA ASP A 588 21.13 14.87 -10.83
C ASP A 588 20.48 13.89 -9.83
N ILE A 589 20.95 12.64 -9.80
CA ILE A 589 20.47 11.64 -8.82
C ILE A 589 20.92 12.01 -7.40
N GLU A 590 22.14 12.45 -7.21
CA GLU A 590 22.65 12.85 -5.89
C GLU A 590 21.90 14.09 -5.37
N THR A 591 21.65 15.06 -6.25
CA THR A 591 20.77 16.21 -5.97
C THR A 591 19.37 15.76 -5.57
N ALA A 592 18.81 14.76 -6.25
CA ALA A 592 17.50 14.20 -5.90
C ALA A 592 17.52 13.53 -4.52
N LYS A 593 18.58 12.78 -4.18
CA LYS A 593 18.74 12.16 -2.86
C LYS A 593 18.82 13.21 -1.75
N ASP A 594 19.61 14.25 -1.92
CA ASP A 594 19.74 15.34 -0.96
C ASP A 594 18.40 16.07 -0.76
N HIS A 595 17.69 16.34 -1.84
CA HIS A 595 16.35 16.93 -1.78
C HIS A 595 15.38 16.05 -1.00
N LEU A 596 15.36 14.75 -1.26
CA LEU A 596 14.47 13.79 -0.58
C LEU A 596 14.80 13.60 0.89
N ALA A 597 16.08 13.68 1.27
CA ALA A 597 16.48 13.60 2.67
C ALA A 597 15.88 14.73 3.53
N HIS A 598 15.55 15.86 2.90
CA HIS A 598 14.96 17.04 3.54
C HIS A 598 13.44 17.18 3.31
N VAL A 599 12.82 16.28 2.53
CA VAL A 599 11.37 16.26 2.33
C VAL A 599 10.70 15.66 3.57
N PRO A 600 9.85 16.40 4.29
CA PRO A 600 9.09 15.80 5.37
C PRO A 600 8.19 14.70 4.81
N PRO A 601 8.07 13.57 5.51
CA PRO A 601 7.17 12.50 5.10
C PRO A 601 5.75 13.04 4.98
N THR A 602 5.04 12.66 3.92
CA THR A 602 3.63 13.03 3.71
C THR A 602 2.69 12.15 4.54
N ASP A 603 3.17 11.62 5.66
CA ASP A 603 2.39 10.72 6.49
C ASP A 603 1.22 11.42 7.15
N ASP A 604 0.13 10.64 7.29
CA ASP A 604 -1.08 10.99 8.03
C ASP A 604 -0.78 11.37 9.51
N GLU A 605 0.46 11.20 9.98
CA GLU A 605 0.91 11.54 11.33
C GLU A 605 1.36 13.01 11.51
N ALA A 606 1.57 13.75 10.43
CA ALA A 606 1.95 15.17 10.49
C ALA A 606 1.26 16.02 9.40
N PRO A 607 -0.10 16.06 9.35
CA PRO A 607 -0.83 16.80 8.32
C PRO A 607 -0.64 18.31 8.39
N ASP A 608 -0.15 18.84 9.50
CA ASP A 608 -0.08 20.28 9.81
C ASP A 608 1.33 20.89 9.81
N SER A 609 2.35 20.19 9.30
CA SER A 609 3.60 20.87 9.11
C SER A 609 3.40 21.94 8.02
N ASN A 610 3.53 23.21 8.39
CA ASN A 610 3.46 24.37 7.50
C ASN A 610 4.33 24.23 6.24
N ASP A 611 5.27 23.30 6.25
CA ASP A 611 6.19 23.00 5.15
C ASP A 611 5.57 22.13 4.04
N VAL A 612 4.74 21.14 4.38
CA VAL A 612 4.07 20.28 3.39
C VAL A 612 3.00 21.08 2.63
N GLN A 613 2.31 21.99 3.32
CA GLN A 613 1.30 22.84 2.69
C GLN A 613 1.90 23.89 1.72
N LYS A 614 3.17 24.24 1.88
CA LYS A 614 3.87 25.21 1.02
C LYS A 614 4.40 24.61 -0.28
N ARG A 615 4.43 23.29 -0.44
CA ARG A 615 4.95 22.65 -1.64
C ARG A 615 3.84 22.47 -2.68
N PRO A 616 4.02 22.99 -3.91
CA PRO A 616 2.96 22.97 -4.91
C PRO A 616 2.75 21.58 -5.52
N VAL A 617 3.80 20.76 -5.61
CA VAL A 617 3.78 19.47 -6.33
C VAL A 617 3.66 18.30 -5.38
N HIS A 618 2.72 17.40 -5.65
CA HIS A 618 2.50 16.17 -4.89
C HIS A 618 2.63 14.95 -5.81
N LEU A 619 3.62 14.11 -5.54
CA LEU A 619 3.86 12.86 -6.27
C LEU A 619 3.31 11.69 -5.46
N MET A 620 2.32 10.96 -5.97
CA MET A 620 1.70 9.88 -5.24
C MET A 620 1.02 8.84 -6.12
N THR A 621 0.78 7.67 -5.57
CA THR A 621 -0.10 6.70 -6.22
C THR A 621 -1.57 7.03 -5.96
N ALA A 622 -2.48 6.51 -6.81
CA ALA A 622 -3.92 6.67 -6.64
C ALA A 622 -4.41 6.20 -5.26
N LEU A 623 -3.81 5.14 -4.70
CA LEU A 623 -4.13 4.65 -3.36
C LEU A 623 -3.84 5.69 -2.27
N ARG A 624 -2.73 6.42 -2.39
CA ARG A 624 -2.34 7.49 -1.47
C ARG A 624 -3.09 8.81 -1.71
N ALA A 625 -3.71 8.96 -2.87
CA ALA A 625 -4.53 10.12 -3.21
C ALA A 625 -5.92 10.09 -2.58
N LYS A 626 -6.39 8.90 -2.13
CA LYS A 626 -7.68 8.77 -1.47
C LYS A 626 -7.78 9.68 -0.23
N GLY A 627 -8.88 10.39 -0.10
CA GLY A 627 -9.09 11.36 0.99
C GLY A 627 -8.48 12.74 0.76
N LYS A 628 -7.58 12.91 -0.23
CA LYS A 628 -6.93 14.19 -0.54
C LYS A 628 -7.64 14.93 -1.67
N GLU A 629 -7.30 16.21 -1.85
CA GLU A 629 -7.90 17.09 -2.88
C GLU A 629 -6.87 18.08 -3.42
N PHE A 630 -6.90 18.33 -4.74
CA PHE A 630 -5.95 19.17 -5.44
C PHE A 630 -6.64 20.10 -6.44
N GLU A 631 -6.06 21.26 -6.70
CA GLU A 631 -6.56 22.16 -7.76
C GLU A 631 -6.47 21.49 -9.13
N THR A 632 -5.31 20.90 -9.41
CA THR A 632 -5.01 20.17 -10.64
C THR A 632 -4.57 18.75 -10.33
N VAL A 633 -5.02 17.80 -11.13
CA VAL A 633 -4.56 16.41 -11.11
C VAL A 633 -4.08 16.03 -12.51
N MET A 634 -2.86 15.54 -12.60
CA MET A 634 -2.34 14.85 -13.77
C MET A 634 -2.31 13.35 -13.49
N VAL A 635 -3.11 12.57 -14.22
CA VAL A 635 -3.10 11.11 -14.14
C VAL A 635 -2.08 10.60 -15.15
N LEU A 636 -1.06 9.91 -14.64
CA LEU A 636 0.10 9.48 -15.44
C LEU A 636 -0.17 8.17 -16.17
N ASP A 637 0.36 8.07 -17.37
CA ASP A 637 0.36 6.86 -18.22
C ASP A 637 -1.02 6.21 -18.32
N CYS A 638 -2.01 6.99 -18.78
CA CYS A 638 -3.38 6.51 -19.01
C CYS A 638 -3.43 5.58 -20.22
N VAL A 639 -2.73 4.44 -20.14
CA VAL A 639 -2.60 3.43 -21.20
C VAL A 639 -3.00 2.03 -20.70
N GLU A 640 -3.29 1.13 -21.63
CA GLU A 640 -3.52 -0.29 -21.34
C GLU A 640 -2.30 -0.91 -20.61
N ASP A 641 -2.51 -1.96 -19.83
CA ASP A 641 -1.52 -2.60 -18.96
C ASP A 641 -1.05 -1.73 -17.77
N MET A 642 -1.47 -0.46 -17.72
CA MET A 642 -1.28 0.43 -16.57
C MET A 642 -2.62 0.81 -15.93
N TRP A 643 -3.61 1.20 -16.72
CA TRP A 643 -4.98 1.48 -16.32
C TRP A 643 -5.97 0.82 -17.29
N PRO A 644 -6.43 -0.42 -17.04
CA PRO A 644 -6.16 -1.30 -15.89
C PRO A 644 -4.76 -1.90 -15.90
N MET A 645 -4.29 -2.37 -14.74
CA MET A 645 -3.04 -3.11 -14.65
C MET A 645 -3.13 -4.44 -15.40
N LYS A 646 -2.02 -4.88 -15.98
CA LYS A 646 -1.91 -6.12 -16.76
C LYS A 646 -2.45 -7.39 -16.09
N TYR A 647 -2.45 -7.45 -14.75
CA TYR A 647 -2.97 -8.60 -14.02
C TYR A 647 -4.49 -8.69 -14.01
N ALA A 648 -5.20 -7.60 -14.34
CA ALA A 648 -6.65 -7.60 -14.40
C ALA A 648 -7.13 -8.45 -15.57
N GLN A 649 -7.70 -9.61 -15.27
CA GLN A 649 -8.18 -10.58 -16.26
C GLN A 649 -9.64 -10.98 -16.01
N THR A 650 -10.14 -10.77 -14.80
CA THR A 650 -11.52 -11.06 -14.43
C THR A 650 -12.35 -9.79 -14.34
N LEU A 651 -13.68 -9.91 -14.45
CA LEU A 651 -14.59 -8.79 -14.31
C LEU A 651 -14.37 -8.06 -12.98
N ALA A 652 -14.25 -8.79 -11.87
CA ALA A 652 -14.02 -8.21 -10.55
C ALA A 652 -12.72 -7.40 -10.48
N GLN A 653 -11.64 -7.90 -11.11
CA GLN A 653 -10.37 -7.17 -11.16
C GLN A 653 -10.47 -5.90 -12.03
N PHE A 654 -11.17 -5.96 -13.16
CA PHE A 654 -11.42 -4.75 -13.97
C PHE A 654 -12.25 -3.73 -13.22
N GLU A 655 -13.25 -4.16 -12.46
CA GLU A 655 -14.06 -3.28 -11.63
C GLU A 655 -13.24 -2.64 -10.49
N ALA A 656 -12.36 -3.41 -9.85
CA ALA A 656 -11.46 -2.89 -8.83
C ALA A 656 -10.51 -1.83 -9.41
N GLU A 657 -9.86 -2.11 -10.55
CA GLU A 657 -8.98 -1.15 -11.23
C GLU A 657 -9.73 0.10 -11.70
N ARG A 658 -10.99 -0.03 -12.14
CA ARG A 658 -11.84 1.11 -12.51
C ARG A 658 -12.13 2.00 -11.30
N ARG A 659 -12.34 1.43 -10.10
CA ARG A 659 -12.46 2.20 -8.86
C ARG A 659 -11.18 2.95 -8.51
N VAL A 660 -10.00 2.36 -8.76
CA VAL A 660 -8.72 3.04 -8.55
C VAL A 660 -8.57 4.23 -9.50
N PHE A 661 -8.92 4.07 -10.79
CA PHE A 661 -8.89 5.17 -11.76
C PHE A 661 -9.91 6.27 -11.43
N TYR A 662 -11.14 5.87 -11.03
CA TYR A 662 -12.16 6.79 -10.51
C TYR A 662 -11.64 7.64 -9.35
N VAL A 663 -10.99 7.01 -8.37
CA VAL A 663 -10.40 7.73 -7.23
C VAL A 663 -9.32 8.70 -7.72
N ALA A 664 -8.46 8.31 -8.65
CA ALA A 664 -7.34 9.14 -9.09
C ALA A 664 -7.81 10.51 -9.62
N PHE A 665 -8.69 10.55 -10.62
CA PHE A 665 -9.06 11.83 -11.24
C PHE A 665 -10.12 12.62 -10.45
N THR A 666 -10.95 11.96 -9.63
CA THR A 666 -11.94 12.66 -8.76
C THR A 666 -11.30 13.42 -7.59
N ARG A 667 -9.97 13.43 -7.48
CA ARG A 667 -9.25 14.31 -6.54
C ARG A 667 -9.15 15.74 -7.02
N ALA A 668 -9.44 16.02 -8.29
CA ALA A 668 -9.32 17.33 -8.89
C ALA A 668 -10.50 18.25 -8.53
N LYS A 669 -10.18 19.55 -8.38
CA LYS A 669 -11.15 20.63 -8.14
C LYS A 669 -11.35 21.52 -9.37
N LYS A 670 -10.32 21.72 -10.21
CA LYS A 670 -10.37 22.67 -11.33
C LYS A 670 -9.86 22.11 -12.65
N ARG A 671 -8.88 21.23 -12.61
CA ARG A 671 -8.27 20.69 -13.85
C ARG A 671 -7.93 19.22 -13.70
N VAL A 672 -8.20 18.45 -14.75
CA VAL A 672 -7.73 17.07 -14.90
C VAL A 672 -6.97 16.97 -16.23
N VAL A 673 -5.76 16.44 -16.17
CA VAL A 673 -4.96 16.09 -17.34
C VAL A 673 -4.77 14.57 -17.33
N PHE A 674 -5.30 13.88 -18.33
CA PHE A 674 -5.05 12.47 -18.57
C PHE A 674 -3.88 12.36 -19.54
N GLN A 675 -2.70 12.02 -19.02
CA GLN A 675 -1.52 11.85 -19.86
C GLN A 675 -1.50 10.43 -20.41
N THR A 676 -1.43 10.30 -21.72
CA THR A 676 -1.21 9.04 -22.44
C THR A 676 0.20 9.05 -23.03
N ALA A 677 0.78 7.87 -23.26
CA ALA A 677 2.09 7.72 -23.88
C ALA A 677 1.99 6.79 -25.09
N LYS A 678 2.66 7.13 -26.21
CA LYS A 678 2.77 6.23 -27.35
C LYS A 678 3.66 5.03 -27.06
N ARG A 679 4.63 5.22 -26.19
CA ARG A 679 5.57 4.17 -25.77
C ARG A 679 5.77 4.17 -24.26
N LEU A 680 5.79 2.98 -23.69
CA LEU A 680 6.30 2.71 -22.34
C LEU A 680 7.51 1.79 -22.47
N GLY A 681 8.68 2.33 -22.31
CA GLY A 681 9.92 1.66 -22.63
C GLY A 681 10.04 1.36 -24.11
N LYS A 682 10.38 0.13 -24.40
CA LYS A 682 10.50 -0.38 -25.78
C LYS A 682 9.15 -0.81 -26.39
N ARG A 683 8.05 -0.70 -25.66
CA ARG A 683 6.73 -1.18 -26.11
C ARG A 683 5.85 -0.03 -26.57
N THR A 684 5.17 -0.21 -27.69
CA THR A 684 4.06 0.66 -28.08
C THR A 684 2.92 0.48 -27.08
N ALA A 685 2.34 1.56 -26.62
CA ALA A 685 1.22 1.58 -25.69
C ALA A 685 -0.05 2.05 -26.43
N ALA A 686 -1.19 1.47 -26.04
CA ALA A 686 -2.50 1.92 -26.48
C ALA A 686 -3.15 2.74 -25.36
N PRO A 687 -3.93 3.78 -25.67
CA PRO A 687 -4.68 4.51 -24.65
C PRO A 687 -5.55 3.59 -23.82
N SER A 688 -5.71 3.92 -22.54
CA SER A 688 -6.54 3.15 -21.61
C SER A 688 -8.00 3.08 -22.06
N ARG A 689 -8.60 1.89 -21.98
CA ARG A 689 -10.04 1.70 -22.20
C ARG A 689 -10.90 2.59 -21.31
N TYR A 690 -10.41 2.99 -20.15
CA TYR A 690 -11.15 3.86 -19.24
C TYR A 690 -11.36 5.27 -19.82
N LEU A 691 -10.46 5.74 -20.66
CA LEU A 691 -10.69 7.00 -21.39
C LEU A 691 -11.82 6.88 -22.42
N SER A 692 -11.92 5.73 -23.10
CA SER A 692 -13.06 5.44 -24.00
C SER A 692 -14.38 5.29 -23.23
N GLU A 693 -14.37 4.61 -22.07
CA GLU A 693 -15.55 4.43 -21.20
C GLU A 693 -16.11 5.77 -20.71
N ILE A 694 -15.29 6.79 -20.52
CA ILE A 694 -15.72 8.14 -20.13
C ILE A 694 -16.02 9.04 -21.34
N GLY A 695 -15.72 8.58 -22.55
CA GLY A 695 -16.00 9.30 -23.81
C GLY A 695 -15.03 10.43 -24.11
N LEU A 696 -13.76 10.25 -23.73
CA LEU A 696 -12.68 11.18 -24.08
C LEU A 696 -11.83 10.70 -25.27
N LEU A 697 -11.99 9.44 -25.67
CA LEU A 697 -11.38 8.83 -26.84
C LEU A 697 -12.41 7.99 -27.61
#